data_9d282c0572790f0f3910c525cac71bf9
#
_entry.id   9d282c0572790f0f3910c525cac71bf9
#
_cell.length_a   1.000
_cell.length_b   1.000
_cell.length_c   1.000
_cell.angle_alpha   90.00
_cell.angle_beta   90.00
_cell.angle_gamma   90.00
#
_symmetry.space_group_name_H-M   'P 1'
#
loop_
_entity.id
_entity.type
_entity.pdbx_description
1 polymer ?
#
loop_
_entity_poly.entity_id
_entity_poly.type
_entity_poly.pdbx_seq_one_letter_code
_entity_poly.pdbx_strand_id
1 'polypeptide(L)'
;MVGLKSKNGLGNLGEVGGAVIYAGKKTEVLVLDSLDANTALNNPRQILGRIPGMNFSETEGSGFPANGIGLRGLNPVQSVEMNVRQNGYNITADLYGYPETYYLPAMEAVERVEVTRGAASLSFGPQFGGTVNYVMRRGPQDKKFELGLRQTAGSFGLFNSLTSVGGQVGKLNYYAYGQFRRMDGWRPNSAVRQATAYAGLRYQATDKLQLGLEYSLLRNRLQMPGGLTDEQFHQNSRQSTRARNWLTSPWNVLTLTADYQVSPRTLVTLKTSGNLSGRALVWRNEDGGAAAPDTVDRATGQFVPREVENERFRSLTNELRLRTDYTLFGLENTLAAGVRYFTGYMHRQGGGPGSTASNYDLNLYGGGYAYDFEFRTQNVAPFAETVLRLGNRLSLTPGVRFEYLRSQAKGYKDVDGDLLTTNDARSRSFLLFGVGSEFKATGSTALYANISQAYRPIDYSALQPFGVTSKIDPNLKDSNGYNADLGYRGTVGEWLNFDVGGFFLKYNRRIGTVEAIDSRTGASYSLRTNVADSEHKGFETYLEISPLKLLAPGSRHRLSAFNSLAYVDARYVSGEFRGKRVEYAPQTIERAGLTYGYGRFSATGQYSYTAASFGEANNLAEPDNDNPLRGLVPAYQVWDVSATYRFPVFDLKAGVNNLTDTRYFTRRTDEYPGPGIIPSIGRSFYATLATKF
;
A
#
# COMPACT_ATOMS: atom_id res chain seq x y z
N MET A 1 -11.67 -18.36 12.27
CA MET A 1 -12.57 -17.29 12.69
C MET A 1 -11.72 -16.08 13.06
N VAL A 2 -11.97 -14.93 12.47
CA VAL A 2 -11.35 -13.67 12.87
C VAL A 2 -12.02 -13.30 14.20
N GLY A 3 -11.24 -13.23 15.30
CA GLY A 3 -11.76 -12.92 16.64
C GLY A 3 -12.14 -11.44 16.80
N LEU A 4 -13.04 -10.94 15.95
CA LEU A 4 -13.40 -9.52 15.90
C LEU A 4 -14.56 -9.21 16.81
N LYS A 5 -14.29 -8.43 17.85
CA LYS A 5 -15.32 -7.85 18.70
C LYS A 5 -15.28 -6.33 18.77
N SER A 6 -14.43 -5.67 17.97
CA SER A 6 -14.33 -4.21 17.94
C SER A 6 -15.54 -3.56 17.27
N LYS A 7 -16.06 -2.50 17.83
CA LYS A 7 -17.15 -1.70 17.26
C LYS A 7 -16.68 -0.73 16.18
N ASN A 8 -15.44 -0.29 16.26
CA ASN A 8 -14.79 0.56 15.27
C ASN A 8 -14.04 -0.26 14.20
N GLY A 9 -14.19 -1.59 14.23
CA GLY A 9 -13.72 -2.47 13.20
C GLY A 9 -12.25 -2.89 13.28
N LEU A 10 -11.49 -2.51 14.30
CA LEU A 10 -10.10 -2.96 14.45
C LEU A 10 -10.01 -4.13 15.42
N GLY A 11 -9.39 -5.22 14.99
CA GLY A 11 -9.09 -6.41 15.76
C GLY A 11 -7.74 -6.99 15.37
N ASN A 12 -7.52 -8.26 15.69
CA ASN A 12 -6.30 -8.98 15.34
C ASN A 12 -6.60 -10.33 14.70
N LEU A 13 -5.63 -10.91 14.00
CA LEU A 13 -5.71 -12.25 13.42
C LEU A 13 -5.57 -13.30 14.53
N GLY A 14 -6.27 -14.44 14.36
CA GLY A 14 -6.07 -15.62 15.20
C GLY A 14 -4.68 -16.24 15.00
N GLU A 15 -4.29 -17.18 15.86
CA GLU A 15 -2.95 -17.81 15.84
C GLU A 15 -2.60 -18.41 14.45
N VAL A 16 -3.60 -18.97 13.77
CA VAL A 16 -3.44 -19.61 12.44
C VAL A 16 -4.60 -19.25 11.53
N GLY A 17 -4.31 -18.88 10.29
CA GLY A 17 -5.31 -18.61 9.25
C GLY A 17 -4.97 -19.31 7.94
N GLY A 18 -5.81 -20.30 7.53
CA GLY A 18 -5.47 -21.14 6.38
C GLY A 18 -4.14 -21.87 6.60
N ALA A 19 -3.16 -21.66 5.72
CA ALA A 19 -1.83 -22.21 5.81
C ALA A 19 -0.77 -21.15 6.22
N VAL A 20 -1.15 -20.18 7.09
CA VAL A 20 -0.26 -19.12 7.61
C VAL A 20 -0.35 -19.06 9.13
N ILE A 21 0.79 -18.89 9.77
CA ILE A 21 0.93 -18.71 11.22
C ILE A 21 1.07 -17.22 11.56
N TYR A 22 0.24 -16.74 12.50
CA TYR A 22 0.25 -15.37 13.01
C TYR A 22 0.57 -15.30 14.51
N ALA A 23 0.70 -16.45 15.19
CA ALA A 23 1.04 -16.53 16.61
C ALA A 23 2.33 -15.77 16.90
N GLY A 24 2.34 -14.94 17.96
CA GLY A 24 3.48 -14.13 18.35
C GLY A 24 3.77 -12.91 17.43
N LYS A 25 3.00 -12.69 16.37
CA LYS A 25 3.18 -11.56 15.44
C LYS A 25 2.22 -10.41 15.80
N LYS A 26 2.66 -9.17 15.57
CA LYS A 26 1.76 -8.02 15.60
C LYS A 26 0.90 -8.01 14.35
N THR A 27 -0.41 -8.10 14.54
CA THR A 27 -1.39 -8.14 13.44
C THR A 27 -2.56 -7.23 13.74
N GLU A 28 -3.09 -6.59 12.70
CA GLU A 28 -4.32 -5.82 12.78
C GLU A 28 -5.31 -6.28 11.70
N VAL A 29 -6.59 -6.25 12.03
CA VAL A 29 -7.68 -6.53 11.09
C VAL A 29 -8.70 -5.42 11.15
N LEU A 30 -8.95 -4.80 10.03
CA LEU A 30 -9.92 -3.73 9.87
C LEU A 30 -11.11 -4.23 9.06
N VAL A 31 -12.28 -4.33 9.69
CA VAL A 31 -13.53 -4.75 9.02
C VAL A 31 -14.23 -3.53 8.44
N LEU A 32 -14.43 -3.51 7.12
CA LEU A 32 -14.90 -2.30 6.42
C LEU A 32 -16.38 -2.01 6.65
N ASP A 33 -17.22 -3.00 6.92
CA ASP A 33 -18.65 -2.77 7.22
C ASP A 33 -18.91 -2.05 8.55
N SER A 34 -17.91 -2.03 9.44
CA SER A 34 -18.00 -1.30 10.71
C SER A 34 -17.48 0.14 10.62
N LEU A 35 -17.01 0.57 9.45
CA LEU A 35 -16.49 1.91 9.21
C LEU A 35 -17.55 2.86 8.66
N ASP A 36 -17.74 4.00 9.31
CA ASP A 36 -18.47 5.13 8.77
C ASP A 36 -17.50 6.09 8.03
N ALA A 37 -16.72 5.57 7.05
CA ALA A 37 -15.78 6.34 6.25
C ALA A 37 -16.22 6.43 4.79
N ASN A 38 -15.66 7.38 4.03
CA ASN A 38 -15.85 7.46 2.59
C ASN A 38 -15.05 6.36 1.86
N THR A 39 -15.70 5.25 1.55
CA THR A 39 -15.07 4.13 0.83
C THR A 39 -15.05 4.33 -0.69
N ALA A 40 -15.86 5.23 -1.23
CA ALA A 40 -15.99 5.46 -2.67
C ALA A 40 -14.74 6.12 -3.30
N LEU A 41 -14.02 6.94 -2.52
CA LEU A 41 -12.79 7.59 -2.98
C LEU A 41 -11.57 6.67 -2.96
N ASN A 42 -11.63 5.51 -2.28
CA ASN A 42 -10.47 4.63 -2.04
C ASN A 42 -9.30 5.35 -1.35
N ASN A 43 -9.55 6.41 -0.59
CA ASN A 43 -8.48 7.14 0.10
C ASN A 43 -7.98 6.32 1.31
N PRO A 44 -6.71 5.86 1.31
CA PRO A 44 -6.17 5.02 2.38
C PRO A 44 -6.21 5.69 3.75
N ARG A 45 -5.99 7.01 3.86
CA ARG A 45 -6.04 7.74 5.14
C ARG A 45 -7.39 7.59 5.84
N GLN A 46 -8.48 7.66 5.08
CA GLN A 46 -9.84 7.55 5.64
C GLN A 46 -10.20 6.11 6.04
N ILE A 47 -9.64 5.13 5.35
CA ILE A 47 -9.95 3.71 5.55
C ILE A 47 -8.99 3.08 6.54
N LEU A 48 -7.68 3.21 6.32
CA LEU A 48 -6.63 2.54 7.08
C LEU A 48 -6.11 3.39 8.24
N GLY A 49 -6.58 4.63 8.40
CA GLY A 49 -6.10 5.57 9.40
C GLY A 49 -6.23 5.09 10.85
N ARG A 50 -7.09 4.11 11.14
CA ARG A 50 -7.23 3.51 12.47
C ARG A 50 -6.10 2.56 12.85
N ILE A 51 -5.32 2.10 11.88
CA ILE A 51 -4.16 1.24 12.11
C ILE A 51 -3.00 2.11 12.63
N PRO A 52 -2.46 1.84 13.83
CA PRO A 52 -1.45 2.69 14.44
C PRO A 52 -0.20 2.86 13.58
N GLY A 53 0.32 4.09 13.50
CA GLY A 53 1.56 4.39 12.80
C GLY A 53 1.51 4.29 11.27
N MET A 54 0.34 4.11 10.68
CA MET A 54 0.21 4.08 9.24
C MET A 54 0.33 5.50 8.67
N ASN A 55 1.37 5.72 7.89
CA ASN A 55 1.65 6.96 7.16
C ASN A 55 1.17 6.84 5.71
N PHE A 56 0.72 7.95 5.13
CA PHE A 56 0.14 7.98 3.79
C PHE A 56 0.84 9.00 2.91
N SER A 57 1.12 8.60 1.67
CA SER A 57 1.49 9.50 0.59
C SER A 57 0.26 9.72 -0.28
N GLU A 58 -0.39 10.87 -0.15
CA GLU A 58 -1.56 11.24 -0.93
C GLU A 58 -1.11 12.01 -2.17
N THR A 59 -1.33 11.44 -3.35
CA THR A 59 -1.13 12.12 -4.62
C THR A 59 -2.51 12.50 -5.17
N GLU A 60 -2.75 13.79 -5.35
CA GLU A 60 -3.98 14.38 -5.90
C GLU A 60 -5.27 14.13 -5.10
N GLY A 61 -5.24 13.35 -4.03
CA GLY A 61 -6.39 13.12 -3.15
C GLY A 61 -7.64 12.52 -3.78
N SER A 62 -7.66 12.29 -5.07
CA SER A 62 -8.83 11.82 -5.84
C SER A 62 -8.95 10.30 -5.93
N GLY A 63 -8.21 9.55 -5.09
CA GLY A 63 -8.16 8.10 -5.13
C GLY A 63 -7.29 7.60 -6.27
N PHE A 64 -6.23 8.34 -6.57
CA PHE A 64 -5.18 7.91 -7.49
C PHE A 64 -4.62 6.56 -7.02
N PRO A 65 -4.48 5.55 -7.91
CA PRO A 65 -4.07 4.21 -7.49
C PRO A 65 -2.66 4.14 -6.89
N ALA A 66 -1.84 5.16 -7.12
CA ALA A 66 -0.50 5.25 -6.56
C ALA A 66 -0.43 5.88 -5.14
N ASN A 67 -1.57 6.04 -4.45
CA ASN A 67 -1.56 6.43 -3.04
C ASN A 67 -0.77 5.39 -2.24
N GLY A 68 0.23 5.86 -1.50
CA GLY A 68 1.19 5.02 -0.83
C GLY A 68 0.90 4.83 0.65
N ILE A 69 1.38 3.71 1.17
CA ILE A 69 1.26 3.32 2.57
C ILE A 69 2.65 3.00 3.11
N GLY A 70 3.02 3.59 4.24
CA GLY A 70 4.23 3.28 4.99
C GLY A 70 3.93 3.03 6.46
N LEU A 71 4.82 2.33 7.15
CA LEU A 71 4.73 2.05 8.57
C LEU A 71 6.08 2.34 9.24
N ARG A 72 6.07 2.79 10.50
CA ARG A 72 7.28 2.91 11.33
C ARG A 72 8.39 3.78 10.72
N GLY A 73 8.02 4.86 10.05
CA GLY A 73 8.96 5.77 9.40
C GLY A 73 9.59 5.24 8.12
N LEU A 74 9.03 4.18 7.53
CA LEU A 74 9.36 3.74 6.18
C LEU A 74 8.65 4.62 5.16
N ASN A 75 9.30 4.80 4.00
CA ASN A 75 8.79 5.66 2.94
C ASN A 75 7.43 5.17 2.42
N PRO A 76 6.36 5.99 2.51
CA PRO A 76 5.04 5.57 2.04
C PRO A 76 4.85 5.65 0.53
N VAL A 77 5.78 6.26 -0.22
CA VAL A 77 5.61 6.49 -1.66
C VAL A 77 5.35 5.16 -2.37
N GLN A 78 4.21 5.09 -3.09
CA GLN A 78 3.77 3.94 -3.87
C GLN A 78 3.78 2.59 -3.13
N SER A 79 3.81 2.61 -1.80
CA SER A 79 3.88 1.43 -0.93
C SER A 79 5.10 0.53 -1.15
N VAL A 80 6.21 1.08 -1.66
CA VAL A 80 7.41 0.31 -2.05
C VAL A 80 8.06 -0.46 -0.90
N GLU A 81 7.79 -0.08 0.34
CA GLU A 81 8.30 -0.77 1.54
C GLU A 81 7.29 -1.78 2.12
N MET A 82 6.14 -1.99 1.44
CA MET A 82 5.07 -2.88 1.87
C MET A 82 4.87 -4.03 0.88
N ASN A 83 4.46 -5.20 1.38
CA ASN A 83 4.00 -6.31 0.55
C ASN A 83 2.47 -6.23 0.44
N VAL A 84 1.96 -5.72 -0.69
CA VAL A 84 0.53 -5.47 -0.90
C VAL A 84 -0.12 -6.67 -1.58
N ARG A 85 -1.17 -7.20 -0.95
CA ARG A 85 -1.85 -8.44 -1.37
C ARG A 85 -3.36 -8.27 -1.45
N GLN A 86 -3.99 -9.14 -2.23
CA GLN A 86 -5.43 -9.36 -2.27
C GLN A 86 -5.69 -10.86 -2.10
N ASN A 87 -6.57 -11.26 -1.18
CA ASN A 87 -6.87 -12.66 -0.84
C ASN A 87 -5.60 -13.54 -0.70
N GLY A 88 -4.51 -12.93 -0.19
CA GLY A 88 -3.22 -13.60 0.04
C GLY A 88 -2.32 -13.72 -1.17
N TYR A 89 -2.68 -13.28 -2.38
CA TYR A 89 -1.77 -13.18 -3.53
C TYR A 89 -1.26 -11.75 -3.75
N ASN A 90 -0.06 -11.62 -4.30
CA ASN A 90 0.56 -10.32 -4.59
C ASN A 90 -0.19 -9.59 -5.72
N ILE A 91 -0.38 -8.28 -5.59
CA ILE A 91 -1.03 -7.43 -6.59
C ILE A 91 -0.13 -6.32 -7.15
N THR A 92 1.14 -6.24 -6.73
CA THR A 92 2.14 -5.37 -7.36
C THR A 92 2.63 -5.98 -8.68
N ALA A 93 3.27 -5.21 -9.52
CA ALA A 93 3.79 -5.68 -10.81
C ALA A 93 4.86 -6.75 -10.64
N ASP A 94 5.88 -6.45 -9.84
CA ASP A 94 6.97 -7.33 -9.47
C ASP A 94 7.43 -7.02 -8.04
N LEU A 95 7.27 -7.98 -7.14
CA LEU A 95 7.59 -7.81 -5.71
C LEU A 95 9.07 -7.50 -5.45
N TYR A 96 9.95 -7.89 -6.36
CA TYR A 96 11.39 -7.77 -6.20
C TYR A 96 11.99 -6.63 -7.01
N GLY A 97 11.59 -6.51 -8.27
CA GLY A 97 12.17 -5.56 -9.20
C GLY A 97 11.36 -4.25 -9.35
N TYR A 98 10.04 -4.33 -9.13
CA TYR A 98 9.14 -3.17 -9.25
C TYR A 98 7.98 -3.27 -8.23
N PRO A 99 8.26 -3.02 -6.93
CA PRO A 99 7.30 -3.25 -5.86
C PRO A 99 6.21 -2.18 -5.73
N GLU A 100 6.10 -1.28 -6.70
CA GLU A 100 5.13 -0.19 -6.69
C GLU A 100 3.68 -0.68 -6.84
N THR A 101 2.77 -0.01 -6.16
CA THR A 101 1.35 -0.35 -6.14
C THR A 101 0.54 0.65 -6.96
N TYR A 102 0.03 0.24 -8.10
CA TYR A 102 -0.86 1.02 -8.98
C TYR A 102 -2.31 0.54 -8.93
N TYR A 103 -2.55 -0.69 -8.50
CA TYR A 103 -3.87 -1.26 -8.36
C TYR A 103 -4.24 -1.42 -6.89
N LEU A 104 -5.44 -0.96 -6.54
CA LEU A 104 -6.13 -1.31 -5.30
C LEU A 104 -7.56 -1.75 -5.64
N PRO A 105 -8.12 -2.78 -4.96
CA PRO A 105 -9.51 -3.14 -5.13
C PRO A 105 -10.44 -2.00 -4.69
N ALA A 106 -11.66 -1.98 -5.19
CA ALA A 106 -12.69 -1.08 -4.68
C ALA A 106 -12.97 -1.40 -3.20
N MET A 107 -12.70 -0.46 -2.30
CA MET A 107 -12.85 -0.67 -0.86
C MET A 107 -14.30 -1.02 -0.45
N GLU A 108 -15.26 -0.61 -1.26
CA GLU A 108 -16.68 -0.99 -1.10
C GLU A 108 -16.92 -2.51 -1.27
N ALA A 109 -16.04 -3.20 -2.04
CA ALA A 109 -16.08 -4.65 -2.28
C ALA A 109 -15.09 -5.44 -1.40
N VAL A 110 -14.30 -4.77 -0.56
CA VAL A 110 -13.43 -5.39 0.43
C VAL A 110 -14.23 -5.68 1.70
N GLU A 111 -14.09 -6.88 2.25
CA GLU A 111 -14.69 -7.28 3.53
C GLU A 111 -13.87 -6.74 4.70
N ARG A 112 -12.54 -6.97 4.63
CA ARG A 112 -11.59 -6.54 5.64
C ARG A 112 -10.19 -6.35 5.07
N VAL A 113 -9.39 -5.56 5.78
CA VAL A 113 -7.96 -5.41 5.52
C VAL A 113 -7.19 -6.03 6.67
N GLU A 114 -6.24 -6.89 6.34
CA GLU A 114 -5.35 -7.56 7.29
C GLU A 114 -3.95 -6.98 7.16
N VAL A 115 -3.35 -6.58 8.29
CA VAL A 115 -1.97 -6.09 8.33
C VAL A 115 -1.16 -7.01 9.23
N THR A 116 0.02 -7.42 8.75
CA THR A 116 0.99 -8.18 9.54
C THR A 116 2.31 -7.43 9.49
N ARG A 117 2.82 -7.06 10.66
CA ARG A 117 4.05 -6.27 10.78
C ARG A 117 5.26 -7.18 10.97
N GLY A 118 6.46 -6.61 10.83
CA GLY A 118 7.74 -7.23 11.18
C GLY A 118 7.93 -8.65 10.66
N ALA A 119 7.52 -9.63 11.42
CA ALA A 119 7.68 -11.06 11.12
C ALA A 119 6.92 -11.58 9.88
N ALA A 120 6.27 -10.72 9.11
CA ALA A 120 5.62 -11.08 7.85
C ALA A 120 6.61 -11.57 6.78
N SER A 121 7.86 -11.14 6.83
CA SER A 121 8.90 -11.48 5.84
C SER A 121 9.11 -12.98 5.70
N LEU A 122 9.02 -13.77 6.76
CA LEU A 122 9.20 -15.22 6.71
C LEU A 122 8.11 -15.91 5.91
N SER A 123 6.83 -15.55 6.12
CA SER A 123 5.70 -16.16 5.41
C SER A 123 5.47 -15.56 4.01
N PHE A 124 5.78 -14.27 3.80
CA PHE A 124 5.32 -13.53 2.62
C PHE A 124 6.45 -12.96 1.75
N GLY A 125 7.69 -12.97 2.23
CA GLY A 125 8.86 -12.54 1.48
C GLY A 125 9.30 -11.11 1.79
N PRO A 126 10.06 -10.49 0.87
CA PRO A 126 10.77 -9.25 1.17
C PRO A 126 9.79 -8.15 1.55
N GLN A 127 10.19 -7.27 2.38
CA GLN A 127 9.71 -5.94 2.75
C GLN A 127 9.86 -5.69 4.26
N PHE A 128 10.32 -4.49 4.61
CA PHE A 128 10.50 -4.07 6.00
C PHE A 128 9.19 -3.68 6.67
N GLY A 129 8.24 -3.12 5.91
CA GLY A 129 6.97 -2.62 6.43
C GLY A 129 5.93 -3.70 6.75
N GLY A 130 6.19 -4.94 6.33
CA GLY A 130 5.23 -6.02 6.49
C GLY A 130 4.24 -6.15 5.35
N THR A 131 3.06 -6.69 5.64
CA THR A 131 2.05 -7.06 4.63
C THR A 131 0.74 -6.34 4.86
N VAL A 132 0.14 -5.84 3.79
CA VAL A 132 -1.27 -5.40 3.76
C VAL A 132 -2.02 -6.32 2.81
N ASN A 133 -3.07 -6.99 3.28
CA ASN A 133 -3.88 -7.95 2.53
C ASN A 133 -5.34 -7.51 2.49
N TYR A 134 -5.84 -7.20 1.31
CA TYR A 134 -7.24 -6.86 1.07
C TYR A 134 -8.04 -8.15 0.86
N VAL A 135 -8.94 -8.48 1.77
CA VAL A 135 -9.80 -9.67 1.67
C VAL A 135 -11.12 -9.27 1.02
N MET A 136 -11.38 -9.82 -0.14
CA MET A 136 -12.57 -9.51 -0.93
C MET A 136 -13.82 -10.15 -0.33
N ARG A 137 -14.98 -9.49 -0.52
CA ARG A 137 -16.29 -10.05 -0.15
C ARG A 137 -16.54 -11.35 -0.89
N ARG A 138 -17.37 -12.18 -0.28
CA ARG A 138 -17.90 -13.42 -0.85
C ARG A 138 -19.41 -13.32 -1.03
N GLY A 139 -19.97 -14.16 -1.86
CA GLY A 139 -21.42 -14.31 -1.95
C GLY A 139 -22.01 -14.77 -0.62
N PRO A 140 -23.20 -14.26 -0.21
CA PRO A 140 -23.89 -14.76 0.95
C PRO A 140 -24.18 -16.28 0.80
N GLN A 141 -24.05 -17.03 1.89
CA GLN A 141 -24.21 -18.49 1.86
C GLN A 141 -25.67 -18.93 1.98
N ASP A 142 -26.50 -18.05 2.51
CA ASP A 142 -27.94 -18.25 2.77
C ASP A 142 -28.82 -17.83 1.59
N LYS A 143 -28.26 -17.21 0.55
CA LYS A 143 -28.99 -16.76 -0.64
C LYS A 143 -28.37 -17.34 -1.91
N LYS A 144 -29.23 -17.72 -2.86
CA LYS A 144 -28.77 -18.11 -4.19
C LYS A 144 -28.29 -16.92 -5.02
N PHE A 145 -28.87 -15.76 -4.79
CA PHE A 145 -28.56 -14.51 -5.49
C PHE A 145 -28.80 -13.31 -4.57
N GLU A 146 -27.89 -12.37 -4.57
CA GLU A 146 -28.01 -11.03 -3.98
C GLU A 146 -27.45 -10.02 -4.98
N LEU A 147 -28.23 -8.97 -5.28
CA LEU A 147 -27.81 -7.82 -6.07
C LEU A 147 -27.54 -6.66 -5.12
N GLY A 148 -26.34 -6.12 -5.14
CA GLY A 148 -25.98 -4.91 -4.40
C GLY A 148 -25.76 -3.73 -5.33
N LEU A 149 -26.35 -2.58 -5.01
CA LEU A 149 -26.15 -1.32 -5.71
C LEU A 149 -25.63 -0.28 -4.74
N ARG A 150 -24.61 0.47 -5.15
CA ARG A 150 -24.05 1.57 -4.36
C ARG A 150 -23.69 2.73 -5.28
N GLN A 151 -24.33 3.88 -5.04
CA GLN A 151 -24.17 5.08 -5.85
C GLN A 151 -23.67 6.20 -4.95
N THR A 152 -22.58 6.86 -5.33
CA THR A 152 -22.00 7.99 -4.58
C THR A 152 -21.87 9.18 -5.51
N ALA A 153 -22.34 10.34 -5.04
CA ALA A 153 -22.09 11.64 -5.67
C ALA A 153 -21.41 12.57 -4.66
N GLY A 154 -20.64 13.52 -5.13
CA GLY A 154 -19.94 14.44 -4.25
C GLY A 154 -19.27 15.62 -4.96
N SER A 155 -18.48 16.36 -4.20
CA SER A 155 -17.73 17.52 -4.67
C SER A 155 -16.82 17.18 -5.85
N PHE A 156 -16.51 18.18 -6.66
CA PHE A 156 -15.58 18.10 -7.79
C PHE A 156 -16.01 17.10 -8.87
N GLY A 157 -17.34 17.00 -9.12
CA GLY A 157 -17.88 16.11 -10.12
C GLY A 157 -17.75 14.61 -9.77
N LEU A 158 -17.54 14.28 -8.48
CA LEU A 158 -17.45 12.88 -8.05
C LEU A 158 -18.76 12.15 -8.37
N PHE A 159 -18.65 11.11 -9.16
CA PHE A 159 -19.65 10.09 -9.35
C PHE A 159 -18.99 8.70 -9.28
N ASN A 160 -19.49 7.86 -8.39
CA ASN A 160 -19.03 6.48 -8.23
C ASN A 160 -20.23 5.55 -8.20
N SER A 161 -20.24 4.58 -9.09
CA SER A 161 -21.29 3.55 -9.21
C SER A 161 -20.65 2.18 -9.05
N LEU A 162 -21.06 1.43 -8.03
CA LEU A 162 -20.67 0.04 -7.84
C LEU A 162 -21.92 -0.83 -7.87
N THR A 163 -21.87 -1.85 -8.73
CA THR A 163 -22.88 -2.92 -8.79
C THR A 163 -22.19 -4.24 -8.45
N SER A 164 -22.78 -5.00 -7.55
CA SER A 164 -22.26 -6.32 -7.16
C SER A 164 -23.34 -7.38 -7.22
N VAL A 165 -22.93 -8.60 -7.55
CA VAL A 165 -23.77 -9.79 -7.50
C VAL A 165 -23.06 -10.89 -6.73
N GLY A 166 -23.79 -11.69 -5.98
CA GLY A 166 -23.21 -12.81 -5.24
C GLY A 166 -24.24 -13.79 -4.72
N GLY A 167 -23.78 -14.98 -4.34
CA GLY A 167 -24.66 -16.00 -3.77
C GLY A 167 -23.98 -17.35 -3.66
N GLN A 168 -24.79 -18.33 -3.22
CA GLN A 168 -24.42 -19.73 -3.10
C GLN A 168 -25.40 -20.60 -3.90
N VAL A 169 -24.91 -21.31 -4.91
CA VAL A 169 -25.71 -22.26 -5.71
C VAL A 169 -25.10 -23.64 -5.58
N GLY A 170 -25.73 -24.48 -4.76
CA GLY A 170 -25.18 -25.79 -4.43
C GLY A 170 -23.78 -25.67 -3.82
N LYS A 171 -22.78 -26.27 -4.47
CA LYS A 171 -21.37 -26.26 -4.04
C LYS A 171 -20.58 -25.06 -4.56
N LEU A 172 -21.20 -24.13 -5.31
CA LEU A 172 -20.55 -22.95 -5.88
C LEU A 172 -20.94 -21.70 -5.11
N ASN A 173 -19.97 -21.01 -4.50
CA ASN A 173 -20.08 -19.65 -4.03
C ASN A 173 -19.49 -18.70 -5.07
N TYR A 174 -20.16 -17.59 -5.33
CA TYR A 174 -19.71 -16.61 -6.30
C TYR A 174 -19.95 -15.19 -5.78
N TYR A 175 -19.04 -14.29 -6.15
CA TYR A 175 -19.16 -12.86 -5.93
C TYR A 175 -18.49 -12.11 -7.07
N ALA A 176 -19.16 -11.11 -7.62
CA ALA A 176 -18.58 -10.24 -8.64
C ALA A 176 -19.04 -8.80 -8.42
N TYR A 177 -18.21 -7.84 -8.83
CA TYR A 177 -18.61 -6.44 -8.91
C TYR A 177 -18.03 -5.76 -10.15
N GLY A 178 -18.72 -4.74 -10.61
CA GLY A 178 -18.23 -3.71 -11.51
C GLY A 178 -18.36 -2.33 -10.86
N GLN A 179 -17.33 -1.51 -10.95
CA GLN A 179 -17.32 -0.15 -10.45
C GLN A 179 -16.88 0.81 -11.57
N PHE A 180 -17.58 1.91 -11.70
CA PHE A 180 -17.17 3.05 -12.49
C PHE A 180 -17.10 4.28 -11.61
N ARG A 181 -15.96 5.00 -11.67
CA ARG A 181 -15.72 6.23 -10.93
C ARG A 181 -15.20 7.30 -11.88
N ARG A 182 -15.79 8.50 -11.78
CA ARG A 182 -15.28 9.70 -12.41
C ARG A 182 -15.23 10.84 -11.40
N MET A 183 -14.33 11.76 -11.64
CA MET A 183 -14.16 12.99 -10.88
C MET A 183 -13.46 14.02 -11.77
N ASP A 184 -13.86 15.28 -11.72
CA ASP A 184 -13.19 16.35 -12.47
C ASP A 184 -11.89 16.78 -11.75
N GLY A 185 -11.80 16.46 -10.46
CA GLY A 185 -10.64 16.72 -9.61
C GLY A 185 -10.75 18.01 -8.81
N TRP A 186 -10.01 18.07 -7.71
CA TRP A 186 -9.97 19.24 -6.82
C TRP A 186 -9.19 20.41 -7.43
N ARG A 187 -8.13 20.11 -8.16
CA ARG A 187 -7.33 21.08 -8.93
C ARG A 187 -7.81 21.09 -10.40
N PRO A 188 -7.63 22.17 -11.15
CA PRO A 188 -7.71 22.12 -12.61
C PRO A 188 -6.75 21.03 -13.15
N ASN A 189 -7.11 20.39 -14.25
CA ASN A 189 -6.30 19.34 -14.90
C ASN A 189 -5.97 18.13 -14.00
N SER A 190 -6.89 17.76 -13.10
CA SER A 190 -6.75 16.57 -12.25
C SER A 190 -7.89 15.56 -12.39
N ALA A 191 -8.48 15.51 -13.59
CA ALA A 191 -9.59 14.62 -13.88
C ALA A 191 -9.22 13.15 -13.79
N VAL A 192 -10.13 12.34 -13.21
CA VAL A 192 -9.99 10.91 -13.03
C VAL A 192 -11.16 10.18 -13.69
N ARG A 193 -10.87 9.17 -14.49
CA ARG A 193 -11.83 8.16 -14.96
C ARG A 193 -11.27 6.78 -14.69
N GLN A 194 -12.06 5.96 -13.98
CA GLN A 194 -11.61 4.63 -13.58
C GLN A 194 -12.75 3.64 -13.66
N ALA A 195 -12.45 2.44 -14.17
CA ALA A 195 -13.31 1.27 -14.09
C ALA A 195 -12.54 0.15 -13.40
N THR A 196 -13.16 -0.50 -12.40
CA THR A 196 -12.65 -1.70 -11.77
C THR A 196 -13.68 -2.80 -11.82
N ALA A 197 -13.22 -4.03 -11.92
CA ALA A 197 -14.08 -5.20 -11.82
C ALA A 197 -13.35 -6.32 -11.07
N TYR A 198 -14.13 -7.16 -10.44
CA TYR A 198 -13.66 -8.39 -9.79
C TYR A 198 -14.70 -9.48 -9.95
N ALA A 199 -14.24 -10.71 -10.14
CA ALA A 199 -15.06 -11.91 -10.06
C ALA A 199 -14.30 -12.96 -9.26
N GLY A 200 -14.96 -13.57 -8.28
CA GLY A 200 -14.44 -14.66 -7.47
C GLY A 200 -15.43 -15.82 -7.41
N LEU A 201 -14.96 -17.01 -7.75
CA LEU A 201 -15.69 -18.27 -7.71
C LEU A 201 -15.00 -19.21 -6.74
N ARG A 202 -15.77 -19.93 -5.94
CA ARG A 202 -15.29 -20.99 -5.04
C ARG A 202 -16.20 -22.19 -5.18
N TYR A 203 -15.60 -23.31 -5.58
CA TYR A 203 -16.31 -24.55 -5.84
C TYR A 203 -15.81 -25.66 -4.94
N GLN A 204 -16.70 -26.24 -4.13
CA GLN A 204 -16.40 -27.42 -3.34
C GLN A 204 -16.51 -28.66 -4.23
N ALA A 205 -15.41 -29.03 -4.89
CA ALA A 205 -15.39 -30.13 -5.86
C ALA A 205 -15.65 -31.46 -5.17
N THR A 206 -14.99 -31.71 -4.05
CA THR A 206 -15.24 -32.86 -3.16
C THR A 206 -15.26 -32.40 -1.71
N ASP A 207 -15.55 -33.28 -0.76
CA ASP A 207 -15.50 -32.91 0.69
C ASP A 207 -14.10 -32.46 1.14
N LYS A 208 -13.06 -32.84 0.39
CA LYS A 208 -11.66 -32.52 0.69
C LYS A 208 -11.05 -31.45 -0.23
N LEU A 209 -11.65 -31.18 -1.39
CA LEU A 209 -11.06 -30.27 -2.39
C LEU A 209 -11.97 -29.08 -2.67
N GLN A 210 -11.46 -27.90 -2.38
CA GLN A 210 -12.06 -26.63 -2.78
C GLN A 210 -11.20 -25.96 -3.85
N LEU A 211 -11.82 -25.54 -4.95
CA LEU A 211 -11.19 -24.80 -6.04
C LEU A 211 -11.65 -23.34 -6.02
N GLY A 212 -10.74 -22.44 -6.29
CA GLY A 212 -11.00 -21.00 -6.41
C GLY A 212 -10.51 -20.45 -7.72
N LEU A 213 -11.28 -19.55 -8.33
CA LEU A 213 -10.90 -18.74 -9.48
C LEU A 213 -11.22 -17.30 -9.18
N GLU A 214 -10.25 -16.41 -9.36
CA GLU A 214 -10.42 -14.97 -9.13
C GLU A 214 -9.84 -14.18 -10.30
N TYR A 215 -10.55 -13.14 -10.73
CA TYR A 215 -10.08 -12.20 -11.74
C TYR A 215 -10.33 -10.78 -11.29
N SER A 216 -9.30 -9.93 -11.38
CA SER A 216 -9.36 -8.50 -11.07
C SER A 216 -8.94 -7.66 -12.26
N LEU A 217 -9.66 -6.59 -12.50
CA LEU A 217 -9.45 -5.66 -13.61
C LEU A 217 -9.41 -4.23 -13.10
N LEU A 218 -8.42 -3.43 -13.57
CA LEU A 218 -8.43 -1.98 -13.50
C LEU A 218 -8.20 -1.40 -14.90
N ARG A 219 -8.97 -0.37 -15.22
CA ARG A 219 -8.73 0.53 -16.35
C ARG A 219 -8.91 1.96 -15.85
N ASN A 220 -7.93 2.80 -16.09
CA ASN A 220 -8.00 4.19 -15.65
C ASN A 220 -7.38 5.15 -16.68
N ARG A 221 -7.76 6.41 -16.55
CA ARG A 221 -7.12 7.54 -17.20
C ARG A 221 -7.14 8.70 -16.23
N LEU A 222 -5.99 9.24 -15.95
CA LEU A 222 -5.75 10.26 -14.93
C LEU A 222 -5.06 11.44 -15.58
N GLN A 223 -5.53 12.65 -15.31
CA GLN A 223 -4.83 13.87 -15.67
C GLN A 223 -3.97 14.31 -14.48
N MET A 224 -2.77 14.83 -14.73
CA MET A 224 -1.80 15.19 -13.71
C MET A 224 -1.54 16.69 -13.76
N PRO A 225 -1.96 17.47 -12.77
CA PRO A 225 -1.88 18.93 -12.77
C PRO A 225 -0.47 19.49 -12.49
N GLY A 226 0.52 18.62 -12.27
CA GLY A 226 1.89 18.98 -11.92
C GLY A 226 2.06 19.35 -10.45
N GLY A 227 3.33 19.43 -10.01
CA GLY A 227 3.70 19.89 -8.68
C GLY A 227 3.67 21.41 -8.57
N LEU A 228 3.82 21.91 -7.35
CA LEU A 228 3.88 23.34 -7.00
C LEU A 228 5.17 23.64 -6.27
N THR A 229 5.68 24.86 -6.42
CA THR A 229 6.66 25.41 -5.47
C THR A 229 5.98 25.73 -4.15
N ASP A 230 6.76 25.96 -3.08
CA ASP A 230 6.22 26.38 -1.78
C ASP A 230 5.44 27.69 -1.90
N GLU A 231 5.96 28.67 -2.65
CA GLU A 231 5.29 29.93 -2.90
C GLU A 231 3.94 29.72 -3.63
N GLN A 232 3.92 28.96 -4.71
CA GLN A 232 2.69 28.64 -5.45
C GLN A 232 1.67 27.92 -4.57
N PHE A 233 2.11 26.99 -3.70
CA PHE A 233 1.25 26.30 -2.76
C PHE A 233 0.61 27.26 -1.76
N HIS A 234 1.37 28.20 -1.21
CA HIS A 234 0.86 29.19 -0.25
C HIS A 234 -0.07 30.20 -0.92
N GLN A 235 0.24 30.64 -2.13
CA GLN A 235 -0.64 31.56 -2.88
C GLN A 235 -1.97 30.88 -3.24
N ASN A 236 -1.93 29.72 -3.86
CA ASN A 236 -3.11 28.94 -4.23
C ASN A 236 -2.77 27.48 -4.42
N SER A 237 -3.03 26.65 -3.42
CA SER A 237 -2.77 25.21 -3.45
C SER A 237 -3.61 24.45 -4.52
N ARG A 238 -4.62 25.10 -5.12
CA ARG A 238 -5.44 24.51 -6.19
C ARG A 238 -4.94 24.80 -7.59
N GLN A 239 -3.92 25.63 -7.77
CA GLN A 239 -3.43 25.93 -9.12
C GLN A 239 -2.81 24.70 -9.78
N SER A 240 -2.76 24.72 -11.11
CA SER A 240 -2.18 23.67 -11.95
C SER A 240 -1.02 24.27 -12.73
N THR A 241 0.12 23.61 -12.72
CA THR A 241 1.31 23.97 -13.52
C THR A 241 1.40 23.16 -14.81
N ARG A 242 0.57 22.11 -14.95
CA ARG A 242 0.54 21.22 -16.12
C ARG A 242 -0.89 20.98 -16.58
N ALA A 243 -1.16 21.21 -17.85
CA ALA A 243 -2.47 20.99 -18.45
C ALA A 243 -2.51 19.74 -19.35
N ARG A 244 -1.36 19.20 -19.71
CA ARG A 244 -1.19 18.24 -20.79
C ARG A 244 -0.68 16.87 -20.34
N ASN A 245 -0.52 16.65 -19.03
CA ASN A 245 0.04 15.44 -18.48
C ASN A 245 -1.03 14.40 -18.19
N TRP A 246 -0.83 13.17 -18.67
CA TRP A 246 -1.76 12.07 -18.50
C TRP A 246 -1.06 10.78 -18.11
N LEU A 247 -1.76 9.95 -17.35
CA LEU A 247 -1.33 8.63 -16.95
C LEU A 247 -2.45 7.61 -17.16
N THR A 248 -2.07 6.40 -17.51
CA THR A 248 -2.91 5.19 -17.43
C THR A 248 -2.13 4.05 -16.79
N SER A 249 -2.81 3.22 -16.00
CA SER A 249 -2.21 2.01 -15.40
C SER A 249 -3.20 0.84 -15.50
N PRO A 250 -3.32 0.21 -16.69
CA PRO A 250 -4.17 -0.96 -16.86
C PRO A 250 -3.63 -2.14 -16.06
N TRP A 251 -4.51 -2.82 -15.33
CA TRP A 251 -4.15 -3.94 -14.45
C TRP A 251 -5.07 -5.13 -14.64
N ASN A 252 -4.50 -6.33 -14.73
CA ASN A 252 -5.25 -7.58 -14.77
C ASN A 252 -4.54 -8.62 -13.90
N VAL A 253 -5.26 -9.21 -12.96
CA VAL A 253 -4.73 -10.31 -12.13
C VAL A 253 -5.69 -11.48 -12.19
N LEU A 254 -5.19 -12.64 -12.61
CA LEU A 254 -5.91 -13.92 -12.60
C LEU A 254 -5.28 -14.82 -11.55
N THR A 255 -6.10 -15.40 -10.68
CA THR A 255 -5.61 -16.29 -9.60
C THR A 255 -6.43 -17.59 -9.58
N LEU A 256 -5.72 -18.70 -9.51
CA LEU A 256 -6.27 -20.04 -9.26
C LEU A 256 -5.84 -20.49 -7.87
N THR A 257 -6.74 -21.08 -7.11
CA THR A 257 -6.47 -21.66 -5.79
C THR A 257 -7.02 -23.07 -5.73
N ALA A 258 -6.25 -23.98 -5.14
CA ALA A 258 -6.70 -25.32 -4.79
C ALA A 258 -6.35 -25.58 -3.31
N ASP A 259 -7.38 -25.74 -2.49
CA ASP A 259 -7.26 -26.10 -1.07
C ASP A 259 -7.64 -27.57 -0.93
N TYR A 260 -6.68 -28.42 -0.53
CA TYR A 260 -6.89 -29.86 -0.39
C TYR A 260 -6.66 -30.29 1.07
N GLN A 261 -7.73 -30.76 1.70
CA GLN A 261 -7.71 -31.32 3.04
C GLN A 261 -7.24 -32.77 2.96
N VAL A 262 -5.94 -33.01 3.09
CA VAL A 262 -5.32 -34.35 3.04
C VAL A 262 -5.85 -35.23 4.18
N SER A 263 -5.90 -34.67 5.40
CA SER A 263 -6.45 -35.27 6.60
C SER A 263 -7.13 -34.19 7.46
N PRO A 264 -7.85 -34.52 8.54
CA PRO A 264 -8.40 -33.50 9.46
C PRO A 264 -7.35 -32.52 10.02
N ARG A 265 -6.08 -32.95 10.07
CA ARG A 265 -4.95 -32.17 10.60
C ARG A 265 -4.09 -31.53 9.53
N THR A 266 -4.24 -31.89 8.24
CA THR A 266 -3.30 -31.47 7.20
C THR A 266 -4.03 -30.82 6.02
N LEU A 267 -3.74 -29.56 5.76
CA LEU A 267 -4.20 -28.77 4.63
C LEU A 267 -3.04 -28.46 3.68
N VAL A 268 -3.23 -28.67 2.40
CA VAL A 268 -2.34 -28.23 1.32
C VAL A 268 -3.06 -27.20 0.49
N THR A 269 -2.44 -26.06 0.28
CA THR A 269 -2.94 -24.97 -0.58
C THR A 269 -1.96 -24.73 -1.71
N LEU A 270 -2.42 -24.83 -2.95
CA LEU A 270 -1.73 -24.34 -4.13
C LEU A 270 -2.41 -23.05 -4.61
N LYS A 271 -1.64 -22.00 -4.79
CA LYS A 271 -2.12 -20.74 -5.35
C LYS A 271 -1.23 -20.29 -6.49
N THR A 272 -1.82 -20.10 -7.68
CA THR A 272 -1.16 -19.62 -8.88
C THR A 272 -1.77 -18.28 -9.29
N SER A 273 -0.96 -17.22 -9.40
CA SER A 273 -1.42 -15.88 -9.78
C SER A 273 -0.61 -15.36 -10.94
N GLY A 274 -1.30 -14.93 -12.00
CA GLY A 274 -0.71 -14.20 -13.14
C GLY A 274 -1.11 -12.73 -13.12
N ASN A 275 -0.16 -11.83 -13.35
CA ASN A 275 -0.39 -10.39 -13.50
C ASN A 275 0.02 -9.96 -14.91
N LEU A 276 -0.88 -9.29 -15.62
CA LEU A 276 -0.66 -8.66 -16.91
C LEU A 276 -1.09 -7.20 -16.78
N SER A 277 -0.12 -6.30 -16.68
CA SER A 277 -0.38 -4.91 -16.34
C SER A 277 0.58 -3.97 -17.08
N GLY A 278 0.38 -2.70 -16.91
CA GLY A 278 1.22 -1.67 -17.50
C GLY A 278 1.04 -0.32 -16.85
N ARG A 279 1.92 0.58 -17.19
CA ARG A 279 1.83 2.01 -16.91
C ARG A 279 2.24 2.76 -18.17
N ALA A 280 1.51 3.79 -18.54
CA ALA A 280 1.92 4.66 -19.63
C ALA A 280 1.64 6.11 -19.26
N LEU A 281 2.54 6.97 -19.66
CA LEU A 281 2.52 8.41 -19.44
C LEU A 281 2.65 9.12 -20.79
N VAL A 282 1.95 10.23 -20.92
CA VAL A 282 2.31 11.29 -21.86
C VAL A 282 2.35 12.57 -21.04
N TRP A 283 3.52 13.14 -20.91
CA TRP A 283 3.75 14.20 -19.96
C TRP A 283 4.87 15.13 -20.39
N ARG A 284 4.92 16.28 -19.80
CA ARG A 284 6.07 17.16 -19.91
C ARG A 284 7.06 16.78 -18.80
N ASN A 285 8.19 16.23 -19.20
CA ASN A 285 9.32 15.89 -18.35
C ASN A 285 10.49 16.82 -18.70
N GLU A 286 10.36 18.09 -18.36
CA GLU A 286 11.43 19.05 -18.63
C GLU A 286 12.13 19.46 -17.33
N ASP A 287 13.42 19.71 -17.45
CA ASP A 287 14.19 20.41 -16.45
C ASP A 287 13.59 21.81 -16.22
N GLY A 288 13.59 22.28 -14.99
CA GLY A 288 13.03 23.59 -14.64
C GLY A 288 12.10 23.54 -13.44
N GLY A 289 12.05 22.40 -12.76
CA GLY A 289 11.36 22.24 -11.48
C GLY A 289 9.85 22.49 -11.56
N ALA A 290 9.24 22.61 -10.38
CA ALA A 290 7.81 22.87 -10.23
C ALA A 290 7.39 24.26 -10.76
N ALA A 291 8.29 25.22 -10.74
CA ALA A 291 8.00 26.60 -11.14
C ALA A 291 7.75 26.79 -12.64
N ALA A 292 8.28 25.88 -13.49
CA ALA A 292 8.15 26.01 -14.92
C ALA A 292 6.74 25.65 -15.40
N PRO A 293 5.98 26.57 -16.05
CA PRO A 293 4.69 26.26 -16.65
C PRO A 293 4.87 25.40 -17.92
N ASP A 294 3.77 24.93 -18.50
CA ASP A 294 3.80 24.38 -19.86
C ASP A 294 4.39 25.39 -20.82
N THR A 295 5.46 25.02 -21.53
CA THR A 295 6.21 25.95 -22.39
C THR A 295 5.65 25.95 -23.81
N VAL A 296 5.54 27.14 -24.37
CA VAL A 296 5.20 27.37 -25.77
C VAL A 296 6.49 27.75 -26.50
N ASP A 297 6.80 27.04 -27.56
CA ASP A 297 7.87 27.40 -28.48
C ASP A 297 7.52 28.72 -29.17
N ARG A 298 8.36 29.72 -29.00
CA ARG A 298 8.12 31.07 -29.54
C ARG A 298 8.17 31.15 -31.05
N ALA A 299 8.89 30.26 -31.72
CA ALA A 299 9.03 30.24 -33.17
C ALA A 299 7.80 29.62 -33.83
N THR A 300 7.23 28.58 -33.24
CA THR A 300 6.10 27.86 -33.82
C THR A 300 4.75 28.26 -33.21
N GLY A 301 4.74 28.92 -32.06
CA GLY A 301 3.53 29.22 -31.30
C GLY A 301 2.83 27.99 -30.72
N GLN A 302 3.44 26.81 -30.80
CA GLN A 302 2.93 25.56 -30.28
C GLN A 302 3.61 25.20 -28.95
N PHE A 303 2.95 24.36 -28.14
CA PHE A 303 3.63 23.77 -27.01
C PHE A 303 4.80 22.88 -27.46
N VAL A 304 5.85 22.83 -26.65
CA VAL A 304 6.91 21.83 -26.86
C VAL A 304 6.36 20.41 -26.83
N PRO A 305 6.92 19.47 -27.60
CA PRO A 305 6.49 18.08 -27.57
C PRO A 305 6.51 17.51 -26.14
N ARG A 306 5.53 16.68 -25.81
CA ARG A 306 5.52 15.91 -24.57
C ARG A 306 6.42 14.68 -24.72
N GLU A 307 6.74 14.06 -23.61
CA GLU A 307 7.45 12.78 -23.56
C GLU A 307 6.44 11.64 -23.36
N VAL A 308 6.67 10.51 -24.04
CA VAL A 308 5.88 9.29 -23.90
C VAL A 308 6.72 8.22 -23.21
N GLU A 309 6.16 7.66 -22.14
CA GLU A 309 6.69 6.48 -21.48
C GLU A 309 5.68 5.34 -21.55
N ASN A 310 6.18 4.11 -21.70
CA ASN A 310 5.37 2.92 -21.79
C ASN A 310 6.04 1.76 -21.03
N GLU A 311 5.35 1.23 -20.04
CA GLU A 311 5.82 0.10 -19.25
C GLU A 311 4.80 -1.05 -19.33
N ARG A 312 5.28 -2.25 -19.56
CA ARG A 312 4.48 -3.48 -19.60
C ARG A 312 5.04 -4.48 -18.62
N PHE A 313 4.17 -5.01 -17.79
CA PHE A 313 4.52 -5.97 -16.75
C PHE A 313 3.84 -7.31 -17.00
N ARG A 314 4.58 -8.40 -16.77
CA ARG A 314 4.08 -9.77 -16.77
C ARG A 314 4.72 -10.49 -15.61
N SER A 315 3.92 -11.05 -14.71
CA SER A 315 4.48 -11.86 -13.65
C SER A 315 3.62 -13.09 -13.37
N LEU A 316 4.26 -14.16 -12.90
CA LEU A 316 3.62 -15.39 -12.46
C LEU A 316 4.17 -15.76 -11.09
N THR A 317 3.27 -16.01 -10.15
CA THR A 317 3.59 -16.51 -8.81
C THR A 317 2.92 -17.86 -8.60
N ASN A 318 3.67 -18.85 -8.15
CA ASN A 318 3.14 -20.13 -7.67
C ASN A 318 3.55 -20.28 -6.20
N GLU A 319 2.58 -20.45 -5.31
CA GLU A 319 2.82 -20.72 -3.90
C GLU A 319 2.17 -22.05 -3.51
N LEU A 320 3.00 -23.03 -3.11
CA LEU A 320 2.54 -24.25 -2.47
C LEU A 320 2.76 -24.12 -0.97
N ARG A 321 1.71 -24.32 -0.19
CA ARG A 321 1.73 -24.25 1.28
C ARG A 321 1.14 -25.51 1.89
N LEU A 322 1.78 -25.97 2.94
CA LEU A 322 1.31 -27.06 3.80
C LEU A 322 1.07 -26.47 5.20
N ARG A 323 -0.07 -26.79 5.80
CA ARG A 323 -0.27 -26.70 7.25
C ARG A 323 -0.59 -28.07 7.79
N THR A 324 0.07 -28.43 8.88
CA THR A 324 -0.26 -29.67 9.59
C THR A 324 -0.21 -29.46 11.09
N ASP A 325 -1.22 -29.97 11.79
CA ASP A 325 -1.26 -29.99 13.24
C ASP A 325 -0.68 -31.32 13.72
N TYR A 326 0.24 -31.27 14.68
CA TYR A 326 0.96 -32.42 15.20
C TYR A 326 1.05 -32.35 16.74
N THR A 327 1.24 -33.49 17.37
CA THR A 327 1.38 -33.59 18.84
C THR A 327 2.85 -33.75 19.19
N LEU A 328 3.35 -32.90 20.07
CA LEU A 328 4.69 -32.97 20.63
C LEU A 328 4.60 -32.71 22.15
N PHE A 329 5.19 -33.61 22.97
CA PHE A 329 5.11 -33.57 24.45
C PHE A 329 3.66 -33.47 24.99
N GLY A 330 2.71 -34.14 24.32
CA GLY A 330 1.29 -34.12 24.72
C GLY A 330 0.54 -32.85 24.36
N LEU A 331 1.18 -31.88 23.69
CA LEU A 331 0.58 -30.60 23.28
C LEU A 331 0.37 -30.57 21.76
N GLU A 332 -0.75 -30.01 21.33
CA GLU A 332 -1.01 -29.80 19.92
C GLU A 332 -0.25 -28.59 19.39
N ASN A 333 0.52 -28.79 18.35
CA ASN A 333 1.36 -27.80 17.69
C ASN A 333 0.94 -27.67 16.23
N THR A 334 1.38 -26.61 15.54
CA THR A 334 1.06 -26.38 14.14
C THR A 334 2.33 -26.04 13.37
N LEU A 335 2.59 -26.78 12.30
CA LEU A 335 3.63 -26.49 11.31
C LEU A 335 2.98 -25.88 10.06
N ALA A 336 3.54 -24.78 9.56
CA ALA A 336 3.28 -24.24 8.24
C ALA A 336 4.58 -24.21 7.44
N ALA A 337 4.60 -24.83 6.28
CA ALA A 337 5.74 -24.86 5.39
C ALA A 337 5.30 -24.61 3.96
N GLY A 338 6.20 -24.19 3.10
CA GLY A 338 5.87 -23.97 1.71
C GLY A 338 7.04 -23.57 0.85
N VAL A 339 6.74 -23.40 -0.42
CA VAL A 339 7.67 -22.87 -1.41
C VAL A 339 6.94 -21.88 -2.32
N ARG A 340 7.60 -20.77 -2.60
CA ARG A 340 7.16 -19.82 -3.64
C ARG A 340 8.13 -19.87 -4.80
N TYR A 341 7.58 -19.93 -6.00
CA TYR A 341 8.26 -19.65 -7.27
C TYR A 341 7.65 -18.40 -7.89
N PHE A 342 8.49 -17.44 -8.25
CA PHE A 342 8.10 -16.20 -8.91
C PHE A 342 8.93 -15.99 -10.16
N THR A 343 8.28 -15.53 -11.22
CA THR A 343 8.94 -14.99 -12.40
C THR A 343 8.27 -13.68 -12.82
N GLY A 344 9.08 -12.64 -13.06
CA GLY A 344 8.67 -11.32 -13.50
C GLY A 344 9.37 -10.91 -14.78
N TYR A 345 8.67 -10.13 -15.59
CA TYR A 345 9.16 -9.47 -16.77
C TYR A 345 8.59 -8.05 -16.83
N MET A 346 9.45 -7.08 -17.06
CA MET A 346 9.08 -5.70 -17.34
C MET A 346 9.76 -5.26 -18.64
N HIS A 347 9.00 -4.64 -19.54
CA HIS A 347 9.52 -3.91 -20.69
C HIS A 347 9.23 -2.44 -20.47
N ARG A 348 10.27 -1.62 -20.45
CA ARG A 348 10.21 -0.18 -20.20
C ARG A 348 10.80 0.58 -21.38
N GLN A 349 10.01 1.50 -21.91
CA GLN A 349 10.37 2.40 -22.99
C GLN A 349 10.02 3.82 -22.57
N GLY A 350 10.88 4.80 -22.85
CA GLY A 350 10.60 6.20 -22.52
C GLY A 350 11.51 7.18 -23.28
N GLY A 351 11.29 8.47 -23.00
CA GLY A 351 11.94 9.56 -23.73
C GLY A 351 11.49 9.68 -25.19
N GLY A 352 10.36 9.05 -25.55
CA GLY A 352 9.83 9.15 -26.92
C GLY A 352 9.10 10.46 -27.15
N PRO A 353 9.31 11.15 -28.31
CA PRO A 353 8.67 12.43 -28.60
C PRO A 353 7.16 12.25 -28.81
N GLY A 354 6.36 12.81 -27.92
CA GLY A 354 4.90 12.82 -27.99
C GLY A 354 4.35 14.05 -28.73
N SER A 355 3.03 14.17 -28.75
CA SER A 355 2.35 15.29 -29.40
C SER A 355 2.52 16.63 -28.65
N THR A 356 2.33 17.74 -29.35
CA THR A 356 2.22 19.10 -28.78
C THR A 356 0.81 19.40 -28.23
N ALA A 357 -0.16 18.51 -28.46
CA ALA A 357 -1.55 18.67 -28.03
C ALA A 357 -1.76 18.46 -26.52
N SER A 358 -2.96 18.74 -26.00
CA SER A 358 -3.30 18.58 -24.58
C SER A 358 -4.13 17.32 -24.27
N ASN A 359 -4.62 16.60 -25.29
CA ASN A 359 -5.39 15.38 -25.13
C ASN A 359 -4.54 14.19 -24.69
N TYR A 360 -5.18 13.15 -24.19
CA TYR A 360 -4.52 11.87 -23.95
C TYR A 360 -4.13 11.22 -25.29
N ASP A 361 -2.83 11.13 -25.53
CA ASP A 361 -2.26 10.59 -26.77
C ASP A 361 -0.89 10.00 -26.51
N LEU A 362 -0.75 8.70 -26.67
CA LEU A 362 0.50 7.94 -26.44
C LEU A 362 1.26 7.64 -27.74
N ASN A 363 0.87 8.24 -28.86
CA ASN A 363 1.60 8.05 -30.11
C ASN A 363 2.92 8.84 -30.11
N LEU A 364 3.93 8.29 -30.77
CA LEU A 364 5.19 8.98 -31.01
C LEU A 364 5.08 9.84 -32.29
N TYR A 365 5.69 11.01 -32.27
CA TYR A 365 5.70 11.99 -33.34
C TYR A 365 7.14 12.35 -33.72
N GLY A 366 7.74 11.54 -34.58
CA GLY A 366 9.13 11.70 -35.03
C GLY A 366 10.14 11.08 -34.06
N GLY A 367 10.89 10.08 -34.51
CA GLY A 367 11.86 9.37 -33.68
C GLY A 367 11.31 8.17 -32.89
N GLY A 368 12.18 7.48 -32.19
CA GLY A 368 11.91 6.34 -31.30
C GLY A 368 11.96 6.74 -29.84
N TYR A 369 11.99 5.74 -28.97
CA TYR A 369 12.25 5.93 -27.55
C TYR A 369 13.73 6.21 -27.30
N ALA A 370 14.05 7.11 -26.38
CA ALA A 370 15.41 7.39 -25.96
C ALA A 370 16.00 6.25 -25.13
N TYR A 371 15.14 5.45 -24.48
CA TYR A 371 15.58 4.23 -23.81
C TYR A 371 14.58 3.09 -24.01
N ASP A 372 15.12 1.86 -24.07
CA ASP A 372 14.36 0.62 -24.20
C ASP A 372 15.06 -0.48 -23.39
N PHE A 373 14.39 -0.94 -22.30
CA PHE A 373 14.93 -1.93 -21.38
C PHE A 373 13.96 -3.06 -21.13
N GLU A 374 14.48 -4.28 -21.16
CA GLU A 374 13.85 -5.48 -20.62
C GLU A 374 14.46 -5.84 -19.27
N PHE A 375 13.61 -6.05 -18.28
CA PHE A 375 13.99 -6.55 -16.97
C PHE A 375 13.34 -7.91 -16.72
N ARG A 376 14.07 -8.77 -16.01
CA ARG A 376 13.58 -10.11 -15.65
C ARG A 376 13.94 -10.41 -14.22
N THR A 377 13.01 -11.02 -13.51
CA THR A 377 13.19 -11.53 -12.13
C THR A 377 12.80 -12.99 -12.07
N GLN A 378 13.59 -13.78 -11.36
CA GLN A 378 13.27 -15.15 -10.95
C GLN A 378 13.57 -15.30 -9.47
N ASN A 379 12.64 -15.92 -8.74
CA ASN A 379 12.81 -16.20 -7.32
C ASN A 379 12.29 -17.58 -6.97
N VAL A 380 13.03 -18.24 -6.09
CA VAL A 380 12.59 -19.48 -5.42
C VAL A 380 12.79 -19.30 -3.92
N ALA A 381 11.74 -19.54 -3.14
CA ALA A 381 11.76 -19.28 -1.71
C ALA A 381 11.01 -20.34 -0.90
N PRO A 382 11.69 -21.41 -0.45
CA PRO A 382 11.17 -22.30 0.58
C PRO A 382 11.18 -21.64 1.95
N PHE A 383 10.17 -21.95 2.77
CA PHE A 383 10.01 -21.43 4.12
C PHE A 383 9.30 -22.43 5.03
N ALA A 384 9.53 -22.30 6.33
CA ALA A 384 8.81 -23.05 7.35
C ALA A 384 8.71 -22.24 8.64
N GLU A 385 7.59 -22.33 9.31
CA GLU A 385 7.31 -21.78 10.65
C GLU A 385 6.53 -22.81 11.45
N THR A 386 6.77 -22.89 12.76
CA THR A 386 5.98 -23.78 13.62
C THR A 386 5.60 -23.09 14.92
N VAL A 387 4.36 -23.33 15.38
CA VAL A 387 3.91 -22.93 16.72
C VAL A 387 4.23 -24.07 17.66
N LEU A 388 5.15 -23.85 18.57
CA LEU A 388 5.52 -24.77 19.66
C LEU A 388 4.83 -24.30 20.95
N ARG A 389 3.88 -25.08 21.45
CA ARG A 389 3.22 -24.77 22.72
C ARG A 389 4.01 -25.30 23.91
N LEU A 390 4.31 -24.42 24.84
CA LEU A 390 4.99 -24.71 26.10
C LEU A 390 3.96 -24.57 27.23
N GLY A 391 3.05 -25.55 27.30
CA GLY A 391 1.88 -25.52 28.17
C GLY A 391 0.71 -24.78 27.55
N ASN A 392 -0.28 -24.39 28.39
CA ASN A 392 -1.55 -23.83 27.90
C ASN A 392 -1.51 -22.32 27.60
N ARG A 393 -0.46 -21.63 28.06
CA ARG A 393 -0.38 -20.16 28.00
C ARG A 393 0.74 -19.62 27.14
N LEU A 394 1.84 -20.35 27.00
CA LEU A 394 3.03 -19.89 26.27
C LEU A 394 3.18 -20.64 24.95
N SER A 395 3.43 -19.93 23.86
CA SER A 395 3.85 -20.49 22.60
C SER A 395 5.08 -19.77 22.06
N LEU A 396 5.93 -20.52 21.35
CA LEU A 396 7.05 -20.01 20.56
C LEU A 396 6.81 -20.32 19.09
N THR A 397 7.18 -19.40 18.22
CA THR A 397 6.99 -19.54 16.77
C THR A 397 8.31 -19.29 16.05
N PRO A 398 9.26 -20.26 16.06
CA PRO A 398 10.45 -20.18 15.22
C PRO A 398 10.09 -20.33 13.75
N GLY A 399 10.84 -19.67 12.90
CA GLY A 399 10.68 -19.73 11.46
C GLY A 399 11.96 -19.48 10.69
N VAL A 400 12.02 -20.01 9.49
CA VAL A 400 13.14 -19.88 8.56
C VAL A 400 12.62 -19.70 7.14
N ARG A 401 13.34 -18.91 6.35
CA ARG A 401 13.08 -18.72 4.92
C ARG A 401 14.40 -18.62 4.17
N PHE A 402 14.52 -19.38 3.10
CA PHE A 402 15.58 -19.20 2.13
C PHE A 402 15.03 -18.48 0.90
N GLU A 403 15.81 -17.56 0.35
CA GLU A 403 15.48 -16.85 -0.89
C GLU A 403 16.64 -17.01 -1.87
N TYR A 404 16.36 -17.48 -3.07
CA TYR A 404 17.22 -17.34 -4.23
C TYR A 404 16.58 -16.35 -5.17
N LEU A 405 17.31 -15.32 -5.59
CA LEU A 405 16.84 -14.24 -6.44
C LEU A 405 17.83 -13.99 -7.57
N ARG A 406 17.34 -14.01 -8.81
CA ARG A 406 18.07 -13.58 -9.99
C ARG A 406 17.31 -12.42 -10.65
N SER A 407 18.01 -11.30 -10.87
CA SER A 407 17.49 -10.13 -11.60
C SER A 407 18.39 -9.84 -12.78
N GLN A 408 17.80 -9.39 -13.89
CA GLN A 408 18.52 -9.03 -15.11
C GLN A 408 17.93 -7.74 -15.68
N ALA A 409 18.81 -6.87 -16.21
CA ALA A 409 18.48 -5.71 -17.02
C ALA A 409 19.20 -5.81 -18.37
N LYS A 410 18.48 -5.65 -19.46
CA LYS A 410 19.04 -5.65 -20.83
C LYS A 410 18.36 -4.57 -21.65
N GLY A 411 19.14 -3.78 -22.39
CA GLY A 411 18.58 -2.75 -23.25
C GLY A 411 19.59 -1.68 -23.62
N TYR A 412 19.09 -0.53 -23.99
CA TYR A 412 19.89 0.62 -24.34
C TYR A 412 19.28 1.93 -23.84
N LYS A 413 20.12 2.94 -23.75
CA LYS A 413 19.78 4.33 -23.55
C LYS A 413 20.58 5.17 -24.52
N ASP A 414 19.91 6.07 -25.22
CA ASP A 414 20.50 7.12 -26.01
C ASP A 414 20.84 8.31 -25.12
N VAL A 415 22.09 8.71 -25.12
CA VAL A 415 22.58 9.89 -24.39
C VAL A 415 23.29 10.77 -25.43
N ASP A 416 22.64 11.81 -25.88
CA ASP A 416 23.17 12.78 -26.86
C ASP A 416 23.62 12.13 -28.17
N GLY A 417 22.94 11.07 -28.62
CA GLY A 417 23.26 10.30 -29.83
C GLY A 417 24.18 9.10 -29.60
N ASP A 418 24.70 8.90 -28.39
CA ASP A 418 25.51 7.75 -28.03
C ASP A 418 24.63 6.65 -27.38
N LEU A 419 24.53 5.49 -28.02
CA LEU A 419 23.78 4.34 -27.51
C LEU A 419 24.59 3.59 -26.45
N LEU A 420 24.23 3.82 -25.20
CA LEU A 420 24.76 3.06 -24.05
C LEU A 420 23.98 1.78 -23.86
N THR A 421 24.60 0.64 -24.07
CA THR A 421 23.95 -0.68 -23.89
C THR A 421 24.22 -1.25 -22.51
N THR A 422 23.23 -1.91 -21.96
CA THR A 422 23.29 -2.63 -20.66
C THR A 422 22.91 -4.09 -20.86
N ASN A 423 23.67 -4.99 -20.24
CA ASN A 423 23.30 -6.40 -20.07
C ASN A 423 23.86 -6.88 -18.72
N ASP A 424 23.19 -6.51 -17.64
CA ASP A 424 23.58 -6.86 -16.27
C ASP A 424 22.67 -7.94 -15.70
N ALA A 425 23.26 -8.92 -14.99
CA ALA A 425 22.53 -9.98 -14.32
C ALA A 425 23.15 -10.26 -12.95
N ARG A 426 22.32 -10.26 -11.92
CA ARG A 426 22.74 -10.47 -10.54
C ARG A 426 21.98 -11.63 -9.91
N SER A 427 22.71 -12.60 -9.36
CA SER A 427 22.15 -13.71 -8.55
C SER A 427 22.52 -13.51 -7.09
N ARG A 428 21.54 -13.68 -6.19
CA ARG A 428 21.69 -13.44 -4.76
C ARG A 428 20.96 -14.53 -3.97
N SER A 429 21.46 -14.85 -2.78
CA SER A 429 20.83 -15.80 -1.87
C SER A 429 20.81 -15.23 -0.45
N PHE A 430 19.72 -15.46 0.26
CA PHE A 430 19.52 -15.01 1.63
C PHE A 430 18.94 -16.15 2.47
N LEU A 431 19.40 -16.25 3.71
CA LEU A 431 18.78 -17.10 4.72
C LEU A 431 18.24 -16.17 5.82
N LEU A 432 16.95 -16.24 6.09
CA LEU A 432 16.25 -15.39 7.03
C LEU A 432 15.69 -16.23 8.16
N PHE A 433 15.86 -15.75 9.38
CA PHE A 433 15.35 -16.35 10.60
C PHE A 433 14.41 -15.39 11.32
N GLY A 434 13.54 -15.96 12.13
CA GLY A 434 12.71 -15.20 13.05
C GLY A 434 12.13 -16.10 14.11
N VAL A 435 11.75 -15.48 15.22
CA VAL A 435 11.04 -16.13 16.31
C VAL A 435 9.99 -15.19 16.87
N GLY A 436 8.76 -15.72 17.04
CA GLY A 436 7.68 -15.07 17.76
C GLY A 436 7.39 -15.78 19.07
N SER A 437 6.80 -15.10 20.02
CA SER A 437 6.30 -15.65 21.27
C SER A 437 4.98 -15.02 21.64
N GLU A 438 4.06 -15.80 22.16
CA GLU A 438 2.81 -15.30 22.72
C GLU A 438 2.53 -15.93 24.08
N PHE A 439 2.24 -15.08 25.06
CA PHE A 439 1.84 -15.51 26.40
C PHE A 439 0.41 -15.04 26.68
N LYS A 440 -0.53 -15.97 26.81
CA LYS A 440 -1.92 -15.72 27.18
C LYS A 440 -1.99 -15.35 28.65
N ALA A 441 -2.03 -14.04 28.95
CA ALA A 441 -2.12 -13.56 30.32
C ALA A 441 -3.49 -13.89 30.93
N THR A 442 -4.55 -13.75 30.14
CA THR A 442 -5.92 -14.15 30.48
C THR A 442 -6.59 -14.85 29.29
N GLY A 443 -7.86 -15.21 29.42
CA GLY A 443 -8.65 -15.74 28.28
C GLY A 443 -8.91 -14.73 27.16
N SER A 444 -8.68 -13.43 27.38
CA SER A 444 -8.96 -12.35 26.44
C SER A 444 -7.78 -11.41 26.19
N THR A 445 -6.64 -11.60 26.86
CA THR A 445 -5.46 -10.75 26.73
C THR A 445 -4.19 -11.57 26.57
N ALA A 446 -3.25 -11.07 25.78
CA ALA A 446 -1.97 -11.72 25.50
C ALA A 446 -0.82 -10.72 25.40
N LEU A 447 0.34 -11.11 25.95
CA LEU A 447 1.64 -10.51 25.63
C LEU A 447 2.18 -11.20 24.37
N TYR A 448 2.74 -10.42 23.44
CA TYR A 448 3.42 -10.92 22.27
C TYR A 448 4.82 -10.29 22.14
N ALA A 449 5.74 -11.06 21.62
CA ALA A 449 7.06 -10.58 21.25
C ALA A 449 7.52 -11.28 19.98
N ASN A 450 8.24 -10.58 19.12
CA ASN A 450 8.90 -11.19 17.97
C ASN A 450 10.18 -10.46 17.59
N ILE A 451 11.06 -11.19 16.94
CA ILE A 451 12.19 -10.66 16.20
C ILE A 451 12.31 -11.44 14.89
N SER A 452 12.49 -10.75 13.78
CA SER A 452 12.63 -11.36 12.47
C SER A 452 13.53 -10.56 11.55
N GLN A 453 14.34 -11.26 10.77
CA GLN A 453 15.13 -10.66 9.71
C GLN A 453 14.23 -10.23 8.54
N ALA A 454 14.61 -9.14 7.90
CA ALA A 454 13.97 -8.59 6.71
C ALA A 454 15.04 -8.18 5.70
N TYR A 455 14.66 -8.09 4.43
CA TYR A 455 15.52 -7.57 3.38
C TYR A 455 14.69 -6.85 2.32
N ARG A 456 15.35 -5.97 1.58
CA ARG A 456 14.83 -5.37 0.35
C ARG A 456 15.85 -5.58 -0.77
N PRO A 457 15.45 -6.24 -1.87
CA PRO A 457 16.34 -6.44 -3.01
C PRO A 457 16.60 -5.13 -3.76
N ILE A 458 17.68 -5.09 -4.53
CA ILE A 458 17.94 -4.09 -5.54
C ILE A 458 16.80 -4.17 -6.56
N ASP A 459 16.05 -3.09 -6.72
CA ASP A 459 14.97 -2.96 -7.71
C ASP A 459 15.51 -2.62 -9.11
N TYR A 460 14.63 -2.58 -10.10
CA TYR A 460 15.01 -2.30 -11.48
C TYR A 460 15.57 -0.89 -11.66
N SER A 461 15.09 0.10 -10.90
CA SER A 461 15.61 1.46 -10.92
C SER A 461 17.06 1.54 -10.45
N ALA A 462 17.48 0.59 -9.63
CA ALA A 462 18.84 0.44 -9.14
C ALA A 462 19.71 -0.55 -9.95
N LEU A 463 19.16 -1.20 -10.98
CA LEU A 463 19.90 -1.93 -12.00
C LEU A 463 20.21 -1.06 -13.21
N GLN A 464 19.33 -0.11 -13.52
CA GLN A 464 19.50 0.84 -14.63
C GLN A 464 18.92 2.20 -14.24
N PRO A 465 19.75 3.25 -14.16
CA PRO A 465 19.31 4.61 -13.86
C PRO A 465 18.58 5.22 -15.05
N PHE A 466 17.62 6.09 -14.76
CA PHE A 466 16.75 6.70 -15.77
C PHE A 466 17.22 8.10 -16.20
N GLY A 467 17.86 8.88 -15.32
CA GLY A 467 18.39 10.21 -15.64
C GLY A 467 19.66 10.20 -16.49
N VAL A 468 19.88 11.22 -17.33
CA VAL A 468 21.08 11.34 -18.15
C VAL A 468 22.35 11.39 -17.28
N THR A 469 22.27 12.08 -16.15
CA THR A 469 23.37 12.26 -15.19
C THR A 469 23.43 11.21 -14.09
N SER A 470 22.57 10.19 -14.14
CA SER A 470 22.47 9.19 -13.08
C SER A 470 23.44 8.04 -13.32
N LYS A 471 24.20 7.67 -12.29
CA LYS A 471 25.08 6.49 -12.27
C LYS A 471 24.66 5.52 -11.16
N ILE A 472 25.03 4.24 -11.30
CA ILE A 472 24.84 3.21 -10.27
C ILE A 472 26.21 2.87 -9.67
N ASP A 473 26.25 2.79 -8.34
CA ASP A 473 27.41 2.27 -7.63
C ASP A 473 27.62 0.79 -8.01
N PRO A 474 28.77 0.41 -8.57
CA PRO A 474 29.06 -0.98 -8.93
C PRO A 474 29.04 -1.91 -7.72
N ASN A 475 29.26 -1.38 -6.50
CA ASN A 475 29.25 -2.12 -5.25
C ASN A 475 27.88 -2.11 -4.54
N LEU A 476 26.82 -1.61 -5.19
CA LEU A 476 25.48 -1.57 -4.61
C LEU A 476 25.03 -2.96 -4.15
N LYS A 477 24.56 -3.05 -2.91
CA LYS A 477 24.12 -4.29 -2.25
C LYS A 477 22.66 -4.21 -1.85
N ASP A 478 22.00 -5.36 -1.79
CA ASP A 478 20.65 -5.46 -1.22
C ASP A 478 20.64 -4.97 0.22
N SER A 479 19.57 -4.30 0.60
CA SER A 479 19.33 -3.86 1.98
C SER A 479 18.91 -5.05 2.84
N ASN A 480 19.33 -5.06 4.10
CA ASN A 480 18.92 -6.06 5.08
C ASN A 480 18.73 -5.45 6.47
N GLY A 481 18.21 -6.22 7.39
CA GLY A 481 18.04 -5.79 8.77
C GLY A 481 17.09 -6.72 9.52
N TYR A 482 16.46 -6.17 10.55
CA TYR A 482 15.50 -6.92 11.35
C TYR A 482 14.45 -6.01 11.97
N ASN A 483 13.31 -6.60 12.28
CA ASN A 483 12.23 -6.01 13.06
C ASN A 483 12.11 -6.75 14.39
N ALA A 484 11.90 -6.01 15.49
CA ALA A 484 11.55 -6.54 16.79
C ALA A 484 10.31 -5.83 17.35
N ASP A 485 9.42 -6.58 17.95
CA ASP A 485 8.19 -6.10 18.57
C ASP A 485 8.01 -6.69 19.96
N LEU A 486 7.46 -5.90 20.88
CA LEU A 486 6.96 -6.35 22.17
C LEU A 486 5.67 -5.60 22.47
N GLY A 487 4.60 -6.32 22.81
CA GLY A 487 3.34 -5.65 23.11
C GLY A 487 2.37 -6.47 23.94
N TYR A 488 1.32 -5.79 24.38
CA TYR A 488 0.20 -6.34 25.15
C TYR A 488 -1.10 -5.94 24.49
N ARG A 489 -1.94 -6.92 24.17
CA ARG A 489 -3.20 -6.71 23.45
C ARG A 489 -4.34 -7.51 24.06
N GLY A 490 -5.55 -7.06 23.83
CA GLY A 490 -6.73 -7.82 24.19
C GLY A 490 -7.99 -6.98 24.42
N THR A 491 -8.95 -7.62 25.07
CA THR A 491 -10.23 -7.00 25.40
C THR A 491 -10.55 -7.18 26.88
N VAL A 492 -11.19 -6.16 27.48
CA VAL A 492 -11.78 -6.24 28.82
C VAL A 492 -13.30 -6.10 28.68
N GLY A 493 -14.00 -7.19 28.89
CA GLY A 493 -15.43 -7.26 28.59
C GLY A 493 -15.75 -6.84 27.16
N GLU A 494 -16.85 -6.11 26.97
CA GLU A 494 -17.24 -5.51 25.67
C GLU A 494 -16.96 -4.01 25.60
N TRP A 495 -16.32 -3.43 26.61
CA TRP A 495 -16.18 -1.98 26.73
C TRP A 495 -14.79 -1.46 26.39
N LEU A 496 -13.74 -2.30 26.49
CA LEU A 496 -12.36 -1.90 26.17
C LEU A 496 -11.71 -2.90 25.20
N ASN A 497 -11.13 -2.40 24.13
CA ASN A 497 -10.24 -3.11 23.22
C ASN A 497 -8.93 -2.33 23.10
N PHE A 498 -7.79 -3.00 23.22
CA PHE A 498 -6.48 -2.35 23.21
C PHE A 498 -5.37 -3.20 22.58
N ASP A 499 -4.39 -2.52 22.01
CA ASP A 499 -3.08 -3.06 21.62
C ASP A 499 -2.04 -1.97 21.89
N VAL A 500 -1.08 -2.24 22.75
CA VAL A 500 0.00 -1.33 23.12
C VAL A 500 1.31 -2.07 22.95
N GLY A 501 2.23 -1.51 22.17
CA GLY A 501 3.51 -2.16 21.90
C GLY A 501 4.62 -1.20 21.50
N GLY A 502 5.84 -1.61 21.81
CA GLY A 502 7.07 -1.00 21.33
C GLY A 502 7.65 -1.77 20.15
N PHE A 503 8.41 -1.10 19.32
CA PHE A 503 9.10 -1.70 18.20
C PHE A 503 10.52 -1.15 18.02
N PHE A 504 11.34 -1.97 17.37
CA PHE A 504 12.64 -1.58 16.87
C PHE A 504 12.84 -2.18 15.47
N LEU A 505 13.26 -1.36 14.51
CA LEU A 505 13.58 -1.76 13.14
C LEU A 505 14.99 -1.26 12.81
N LYS A 506 15.85 -2.18 12.43
CA LYS A 506 17.19 -1.91 11.88
C LYS A 506 17.13 -2.06 10.36
N TYR A 507 17.54 -1.04 9.63
CA TYR A 507 17.56 -1.04 8.18
C TYR A 507 18.99 -0.72 7.72
N ASN A 508 19.75 -1.73 7.38
CA ASN A 508 21.12 -1.58 6.92
C ASN A 508 21.17 -1.40 5.40
N ARG A 509 22.14 -0.62 4.95
CA ARG A 509 22.40 -0.41 3.53
C ARG A 509 21.19 0.08 2.76
N ARG A 510 20.49 1.10 3.29
CA ARG A 510 19.37 1.71 2.56
C ARG A 510 19.82 2.14 1.18
N ILE A 511 19.06 1.74 0.16
CA ILE A 511 19.29 2.14 -1.22
C ILE A 511 18.63 3.51 -1.42
N GLY A 512 19.42 4.47 -1.88
CA GLY A 512 19.00 5.83 -2.15
C GLY A 512 19.86 6.47 -3.22
N THR A 513 19.61 7.74 -3.49
CA THR A 513 20.38 8.55 -4.43
C THR A 513 21.08 9.66 -3.67
N VAL A 514 22.34 9.90 -3.98
CA VAL A 514 23.13 11.00 -3.44
C VAL A 514 23.73 11.78 -4.60
N GLU A 515 23.98 13.06 -4.38
CA GLU A 515 24.75 13.86 -5.30
C GLU A 515 26.25 13.48 -5.18
N ALA A 516 26.92 13.28 -6.30
CA ALA A 516 28.33 12.97 -6.38
C ALA A 516 29.00 13.86 -7.43
N ILE A 517 30.29 14.13 -7.26
CA ILE A 517 31.08 14.93 -8.21
C ILE A 517 32.02 14.00 -8.97
N ASP A 518 31.98 14.06 -10.28
CA ASP A 518 32.94 13.36 -11.13
C ASP A 518 34.32 14.01 -10.96
N SER A 519 35.25 13.27 -10.36
CA SER A 519 36.59 13.78 -10.01
C SER A 519 37.42 14.21 -11.23
N ARG A 520 37.05 13.78 -12.42
CA ARG A 520 37.77 14.08 -13.68
C ARG A 520 37.21 15.33 -14.34
N THR A 521 35.90 15.56 -14.29
CA THR A 521 35.22 16.66 -15.00
C THR A 521 34.77 17.78 -14.07
N GLY A 522 34.68 17.53 -12.75
CA GLY A 522 34.08 18.43 -11.78
C GLY A 522 32.56 18.52 -11.86
N ALA A 523 31.93 17.77 -12.77
CA ALA A 523 30.48 17.78 -12.95
C ALA A 523 29.75 17.01 -11.85
N SER A 524 28.64 17.56 -11.37
CA SER A 524 27.72 16.89 -10.46
C SER A 524 26.89 15.83 -11.20
N TYR A 525 26.63 14.71 -10.54
CA TYR A 525 25.74 13.66 -11.03
C TYR A 525 25.04 12.95 -9.88
N SER A 526 23.88 12.36 -10.15
CA SER A 526 23.14 11.53 -9.20
C SER A 526 23.71 10.11 -9.17
N LEU A 527 24.16 9.67 -7.98
CA LEU A 527 24.68 8.31 -7.75
C LEU A 527 23.69 7.49 -6.95
N ARG A 528 23.19 6.41 -7.53
CA ARG A 528 22.40 5.40 -6.84
C ARG A 528 23.30 4.45 -6.08
N THR A 529 23.23 4.46 -4.73
CA THR A 529 24.14 3.72 -3.85
C THR A 529 23.44 3.27 -2.56
N ASN A 530 24.18 2.57 -1.70
CA ASN A 530 23.78 2.34 -0.32
C ASN A 530 24.14 3.57 0.52
N VAL A 531 23.16 4.42 0.76
CA VAL A 531 23.34 5.75 1.37
C VAL A 531 23.80 5.66 2.82
N ALA A 532 23.12 4.84 3.64
CA ALA A 532 23.40 4.71 5.05
C ALA A 532 22.62 3.56 5.71
N ASP A 533 22.94 3.25 6.95
CA ASP A 533 22.09 2.45 7.84
C ASP A 533 21.15 3.35 8.63
N SER A 534 19.93 2.88 8.93
CA SER A 534 19.00 3.58 9.79
C SER A 534 18.41 2.71 10.88
N GLU A 535 17.99 3.35 11.97
CA GLU A 535 17.27 2.74 13.08
C GLU A 535 15.96 3.48 13.29
N HIS A 536 14.89 2.71 13.43
CA HIS A 536 13.56 3.21 13.69
C HIS A 536 13.06 2.56 14.97
N LYS A 537 12.77 3.36 15.98
CA LYS A 537 12.29 2.90 17.28
C LYS A 537 11.11 3.74 17.74
N GLY A 538 10.22 3.12 18.49
CA GLY A 538 9.05 3.83 18.95
C GLY A 538 8.02 2.93 19.60
N PHE A 539 6.84 3.49 19.78
CA PHE A 539 5.68 2.77 20.29
C PHE A 539 4.44 3.03 19.43
N GLU A 540 3.53 2.09 19.49
CA GLU A 540 2.26 2.11 18.77
C GLU A 540 1.16 1.67 19.71
N THR A 541 0.08 2.46 19.81
CA THR A 541 -1.05 2.18 20.68
C THR A 541 -2.36 2.25 19.91
N TYR A 542 -3.25 1.34 20.22
CA TYR A 542 -4.66 1.41 19.88
C TYR A 542 -5.49 1.21 21.12
N LEU A 543 -6.40 2.13 21.36
CA LEU A 543 -7.38 2.07 22.44
C LEU A 543 -8.76 2.32 21.88
N GLU A 544 -9.73 1.48 22.20
CA GLU A 544 -11.13 1.68 21.86
C GLU A 544 -11.98 1.45 23.11
N ILE A 545 -12.78 2.46 23.46
CA ILE A 545 -13.62 2.46 24.63
C ILE A 545 -15.09 2.59 24.21
N SER A 546 -15.93 1.71 24.71
CA SER A 546 -17.39 1.73 24.53
C SER A 546 -18.07 1.93 25.91
N PRO A 547 -18.09 3.17 26.46
CA PRO A 547 -18.48 3.41 27.87
C PRO A 547 -19.90 2.98 28.19
N LEU A 548 -20.84 3.11 27.26
CA LEU A 548 -22.23 2.69 27.46
C LEU A 548 -22.38 1.17 27.58
N LYS A 549 -21.42 0.38 27.12
CA LYS A 549 -21.41 -1.06 27.37
C LYS A 549 -21.10 -1.41 28.83
N LEU A 550 -20.34 -0.53 29.53
CA LEU A 550 -20.03 -0.67 30.95
C LEU A 550 -21.12 -0.03 31.83
N LEU A 551 -21.51 1.22 31.51
CA LEU A 551 -22.36 2.05 32.39
C LEU A 551 -23.87 1.80 32.20
N ALA A 552 -24.28 1.42 30.98
CA ALA A 552 -25.69 1.20 30.63
C ALA A 552 -25.81 0.08 29.55
N PRO A 553 -25.57 -1.20 29.90
CA PRO A 553 -25.50 -2.30 28.92
C PRO A 553 -26.76 -2.48 28.07
N GLY A 554 -27.93 -2.12 28.59
CA GLY A 554 -29.25 -2.20 27.92
C GLY A 554 -29.60 -0.95 27.08
N SER A 555 -28.75 0.07 27.04
CA SER A 555 -29.05 1.32 26.35
C SER A 555 -29.23 1.11 24.84
N ARG A 556 -30.23 1.80 24.26
CA ARG A 556 -30.37 1.92 22.79
C ARG A 556 -29.34 2.85 22.18
N HIS A 557 -28.70 3.70 22.98
CA HIS A 557 -27.58 4.54 22.59
C HIS A 557 -26.30 3.72 22.55
N ARG A 558 -25.49 3.95 21.55
CA ARG A 558 -24.17 3.36 21.39
C ARG A 558 -23.16 4.48 21.29
N LEU A 559 -22.14 4.45 22.10
CA LEU A 559 -21.03 5.40 22.08
C LEU A 559 -19.74 4.62 22.08
N SER A 560 -18.86 4.92 21.16
CA SER A 560 -17.54 4.34 21.07
C SER A 560 -16.53 5.40 20.68
N ALA A 561 -15.42 5.45 21.38
CA ALA A 561 -14.29 6.32 21.08
C ALA A 561 -13.06 5.46 20.82
N PHE A 562 -12.24 5.85 19.85
CA PHE A 562 -10.95 5.22 19.64
C PHE A 562 -9.83 6.26 19.59
N ASN A 563 -8.64 5.84 19.97
CA ASN A 563 -7.38 6.55 19.76
C ASN A 563 -6.35 5.57 19.21
N SER A 564 -5.67 5.96 18.15
CA SER A 564 -4.59 5.25 17.49
C SER A 564 -3.41 6.21 17.42
N LEU A 565 -2.37 5.94 18.22
CA LEU A 565 -1.19 6.80 18.33
C LEU A 565 0.07 5.99 18.02
N ALA A 566 0.97 6.59 17.26
CA ALA A 566 2.32 6.10 17.09
C ALA A 566 3.34 7.23 17.28
N TYR A 567 4.40 6.90 17.97
CA TYR A 567 5.62 7.73 18.05
C TYR A 567 6.76 6.94 17.39
N VAL A 568 7.50 7.60 16.49
CA VAL A 568 8.56 6.99 15.69
C VAL A 568 9.78 7.90 15.70
N ASP A 569 10.90 7.45 16.26
CA ASP A 569 12.21 8.08 16.08
C ASP A 569 12.99 7.26 15.05
N ALA A 570 12.99 7.74 13.79
CA ALA A 570 13.69 7.14 12.67
C ALA A 570 14.90 8.00 12.29
N ARG A 571 16.11 7.45 12.43
CA ARG A 571 17.36 8.17 12.19
C ARG A 571 18.37 7.35 11.42
N TYR A 572 19.16 8.02 10.64
CA TYR A 572 20.40 7.51 10.08
C TYR A 572 21.44 7.33 11.18
N VAL A 573 22.12 6.16 11.21
CA VAL A 573 23.12 5.82 12.23
C VAL A 573 24.53 5.63 11.67
N SER A 574 24.67 5.70 10.34
CA SER A 574 25.96 5.63 9.64
C SER A 574 25.99 6.61 8.46
N GLY A 575 27.13 6.70 7.79
CA GLY A 575 27.32 7.52 6.61
C GLY A 575 27.24 9.04 6.86
N GLU A 576 27.11 9.79 5.80
CA GLU A 576 27.08 11.25 5.78
C GLU A 576 25.89 11.83 6.57
N PHE A 577 24.75 11.14 6.54
CA PHE A 577 23.52 11.58 7.19
C PHE A 577 23.38 11.14 8.65
N ARG A 578 24.45 10.62 9.27
CA ARG A 578 24.39 10.14 10.66
C ARG A 578 23.80 11.18 11.61
N GLY A 579 22.79 10.76 12.40
CA GLY A 579 22.04 11.57 13.36
C GLY A 579 20.85 12.33 12.74
N LYS A 580 20.79 12.47 11.42
CA LYS A 580 19.65 13.07 10.73
C LYS A 580 18.44 12.14 10.71
N ARG A 581 17.25 12.71 10.60
CA ARG A 581 16.00 11.96 10.49
C ARG A 581 15.86 11.33 9.11
N VAL A 582 15.24 10.16 9.06
CA VAL A 582 14.85 9.56 7.80
C VAL A 582 13.74 10.40 7.16
N GLU A 583 13.80 10.56 5.85
CA GLU A 583 12.83 11.31 5.05
C GLU A 583 11.44 10.65 5.12
N TYR A 584 10.38 11.46 5.05
CA TYR A 584 8.96 11.05 5.14
C TYR A 584 8.61 10.24 6.39
N ALA A 585 9.39 10.38 7.46
CA ALA A 585 9.19 9.72 8.74
C ALA A 585 8.69 10.70 9.83
N PRO A 586 7.38 11.02 9.87
CA PRO A 586 6.83 11.88 10.91
C PRO A 586 6.97 11.21 12.28
N GLN A 587 7.38 11.98 13.30
CA GLN A 587 7.60 11.44 14.64
C GLN A 587 6.29 11.01 15.32
N THR A 588 5.21 11.71 15.07
CA THR A 588 3.92 11.43 15.69
C THR A 588 2.86 11.34 14.64
N ILE A 589 2.11 10.25 14.70
CA ILE A 589 0.90 10.02 13.91
C ILE A 589 -0.20 9.68 14.89
N GLU A 590 -1.25 10.50 14.93
CA GLU A 590 -2.41 10.28 15.79
C GLU A 590 -3.71 10.27 14.98
N ARG A 591 -4.58 9.34 15.32
CA ARG A 591 -5.94 9.24 14.79
C ARG A 591 -6.88 8.98 15.97
N ALA A 592 -7.85 9.84 16.14
CA ALA A 592 -8.86 9.70 17.16
C ALA A 592 -10.25 9.81 16.54
N GLY A 593 -11.23 9.14 17.10
CA GLY A 593 -12.59 9.26 16.60
C GLY A 593 -13.63 8.89 17.62
N LEU A 594 -14.81 9.49 17.43
CA LEU A 594 -15.99 9.26 18.23
C LEU A 594 -17.12 8.82 17.33
N THR A 595 -17.72 7.69 17.64
CA THR A 595 -18.91 7.17 16.96
C THR A 595 -20.10 7.12 17.91
N TYR A 596 -21.18 7.80 17.53
CA TYR A 596 -22.46 7.74 18.23
C TYR A 596 -23.48 7.01 17.36
N GLY A 597 -24.29 6.18 17.97
CA GLY A 597 -25.37 5.47 17.28
C GLY A 597 -26.66 5.41 18.14
N TYR A 598 -27.80 5.57 17.49
CA TYR A 598 -29.13 5.39 18.09
C TYR A 598 -30.08 4.74 17.07
N GLY A 599 -30.59 3.57 17.39
CA GLY A 599 -31.44 2.83 16.48
C GLY A 599 -30.78 2.60 15.11
N ARG A 600 -31.36 3.20 14.05
CA ARG A 600 -30.89 3.12 12.66
C ARG A 600 -29.92 4.23 12.27
N PHE A 601 -29.67 5.19 13.13
CA PHE A 601 -28.74 6.31 12.91
C PHE A 601 -27.37 6.01 13.49
N SER A 602 -26.32 6.39 12.79
CA SER A 602 -24.96 6.49 13.32
C SER A 602 -24.24 7.72 12.74
N ALA A 603 -23.37 8.31 13.55
CA ALA A 603 -22.48 9.40 13.12
C ALA A 603 -21.09 9.20 13.70
N THR A 604 -20.07 9.53 12.91
CA THR A 604 -18.66 9.42 13.30
C THR A 604 -17.94 10.72 12.99
N GLY A 605 -17.25 11.27 13.99
CA GLY A 605 -16.23 12.30 13.80
C GLY A 605 -14.85 11.66 13.97
N GLN A 606 -13.94 11.97 13.06
CA GLN A 606 -12.57 11.46 13.10
C GLN A 606 -11.58 12.62 12.97
N TYR A 607 -10.59 12.64 13.86
CA TYR A 607 -9.44 13.53 13.86
C TYR A 607 -8.21 12.78 13.37
N SER A 608 -7.37 13.45 12.62
CA SER A 608 -6.11 12.94 12.09
C SER A 608 -5.02 13.99 12.24
N TYR A 609 -3.94 13.67 12.93
CA TYR A 609 -2.73 14.49 13.04
C TYR A 609 -1.53 13.71 12.51
N THR A 610 -0.66 14.40 11.77
CA THR A 610 0.64 13.87 11.34
C THR A 610 1.67 14.98 11.55
N ALA A 611 2.74 14.67 12.29
CA ALA A 611 3.83 15.61 12.57
C ALA A 611 4.63 15.92 11.30
N ALA A 612 5.39 17.01 11.32
CA ALA A 612 6.26 17.38 10.22
C ALA A 612 7.35 16.33 9.98
N SER A 613 7.76 16.21 8.72
CA SER A 613 8.88 15.39 8.27
C SER A 613 9.69 16.11 7.21
N PHE A 614 10.87 15.61 6.88
CA PHE A 614 11.71 16.17 5.81
C PHE A 614 11.43 15.43 4.49
N GLY A 615 11.57 16.13 3.37
CA GLY A 615 11.45 15.54 2.05
C GLY A 615 12.72 14.81 1.61
N GLU A 616 13.88 15.12 2.22
CA GLU A 616 15.17 14.51 1.90
C GLU A 616 16.02 14.24 3.15
N ALA A 617 17.07 13.39 2.99
CA ALA A 617 17.94 12.93 4.07
C ALA A 617 18.80 14.05 4.69
N ASN A 618 19.06 15.12 3.97
CA ASN A 618 19.82 16.29 4.45
C ASN A 618 19.12 17.04 5.59
N ASN A 619 17.80 16.86 5.74
CA ASN A 619 16.96 17.53 6.74
C ASN A 619 17.03 19.06 6.66
N LEU A 620 17.16 19.61 5.48
CA LEU A 620 17.08 21.03 5.25
C LEU A 620 15.61 21.46 5.24
N ALA A 621 15.27 22.43 6.06
CA ALA A 621 13.89 22.90 6.21
C ALA A 621 13.49 23.92 5.14
N GLU A 622 14.45 24.73 4.70
CA GLU A 622 14.22 25.76 3.68
C GLU A 622 14.02 25.09 2.31
N PRO A 623 12.97 25.45 1.57
CA PRO A 623 12.74 24.92 0.24
C PRO A 623 13.77 25.42 -0.77
N ASP A 624 13.93 24.69 -1.86
CA ASP A 624 14.80 25.02 -2.97
C ASP A 624 14.09 24.71 -4.27
N ASN A 625 14.00 25.65 -5.18
CA ASN A 625 13.32 25.45 -6.46
C ASN A 625 14.11 24.56 -7.42
N ASP A 626 15.45 24.52 -7.25
CA ASP A 626 16.35 23.66 -8.06
C ASP A 626 16.38 22.21 -7.51
N ASN A 627 16.01 22.02 -6.23
CA ASN A 627 15.84 20.71 -5.61
C ASN A 627 14.42 20.57 -5.01
N PRO A 628 13.44 20.10 -5.78
CA PRO A 628 12.03 20.04 -5.35
C PRO A 628 11.77 19.07 -4.20
N LEU A 629 12.69 18.18 -3.84
CA LEU A 629 12.62 17.32 -2.65
C LEU A 629 12.98 18.05 -1.36
N ARG A 630 13.79 19.11 -1.46
CA ARG A 630 14.27 19.87 -0.33
C ARG A 630 13.14 20.64 0.36
N GLY A 631 13.15 20.62 1.67
CA GLY A 631 12.20 21.33 2.52
C GLY A 631 11.38 20.43 3.42
N LEU A 632 10.62 21.06 4.31
CA LEU A 632 9.69 20.35 5.18
C LEU A 632 8.44 19.90 4.43
N VAL A 633 7.91 18.74 4.83
CA VAL A 633 6.51 18.40 4.74
C VAL A 633 5.90 18.84 6.07
N PRO A 634 5.13 19.93 6.13
CA PRO A 634 4.64 20.50 7.38
C PRO A 634 3.72 19.55 8.14
N ALA A 635 3.62 19.73 9.45
CA ALA A 635 2.61 19.06 10.24
C ALA A 635 1.20 19.49 9.79
N TYR A 636 0.27 18.54 9.80
CA TYR A 636 -1.11 18.82 9.42
C TYR A 636 -2.11 18.08 10.31
N GLN A 637 -3.32 18.63 10.37
CA GLN A 637 -4.45 18.05 11.05
C GLN A 637 -5.70 18.12 10.17
N VAL A 638 -6.48 17.05 10.17
CA VAL A 638 -7.69 16.92 9.34
C VAL A 638 -8.83 16.35 10.16
N TRP A 639 -10.01 16.94 10.01
CA TRP A 639 -11.25 16.43 10.60
C TRP A 639 -12.16 15.91 9.50
N ASP A 640 -12.64 14.69 9.67
CA ASP A 640 -13.64 14.06 8.80
C ASP A 640 -14.90 13.75 9.61
N VAL A 641 -16.07 14.00 9.02
CA VAL A 641 -17.37 13.70 9.66
C VAL A 641 -18.24 12.94 8.69
N SER A 642 -18.90 11.91 9.18
CA SER A 642 -19.87 11.14 8.39
C SER A 642 -21.06 10.71 9.23
N ALA A 643 -22.21 10.57 8.59
CA ALA A 643 -23.43 10.04 9.18
C ALA A 643 -24.08 9.03 8.25
N THR A 644 -24.68 8.00 8.84
CA THR A 644 -25.41 6.94 8.15
C THR A 644 -26.78 6.77 8.77
N TYR A 645 -27.81 6.73 7.92
CA TYR A 645 -29.16 6.33 8.32
C TYR A 645 -29.59 5.10 7.52
N ARG A 646 -29.94 4.03 8.22
CA ARG A 646 -30.40 2.77 7.63
C ARG A 646 -31.89 2.73 7.49
N PHE A 647 -32.40 2.98 6.28
CA PHE A 647 -33.80 2.76 5.95
C PHE A 647 -34.11 1.26 5.82
N PRO A 648 -35.37 0.85 5.78
CA PRO A 648 -35.71 -0.58 5.59
C PRO A 648 -35.19 -1.17 4.27
N VAL A 649 -35.09 -0.35 3.21
CA VAL A 649 -34.79 -0.79 1.84
C VAL A 649 -33.41 -0.31 1.37
N PHE A 650 -32.87 0.77 1.95
CA PHE A 650 -31.58 1.33 1.56
C PHE A 650 -30.87 2.00 2.73
N ASP A 651 -29.57 2.15 2.63
CA ASP A 651 -28.74 2.96 3.51
C ASP A 651 -28.39 4.28 2.83
N LEU A 652 -28.56 5.38 3.53
CA LEU A 652 -28.08 6.70 3.13
C LEU A 652 -26.88 7.08 4.01
N LYS A 653 -25.75 7.32 3.40
CA LYS A 653 -24.56 7.83 4.06
C LYS A 653 -24.20 9.19 3.47
N ALA A 654 -23.88 10.16 4.31
CA ALA A 654 -23.36 11.47 3.89
C ALA A 654 -22.18 11.86 4.77
N GLY A 655 -21.30 12.70 4.25
CA GLY A 655 -20.14 13.16 5.03
C GLY A 655 -19.39 14.31 4.41
N VAL A 656 -18.51 14.86 5.22
CA VAL A 656 -17.58 15.92 4.87
C VAL A 656 -16.17 15.42 5.20
N ASN A 657 -15.32 15.37 4.19
CA ASN A 657 -13.90 15.12 4.36
C ASN A 657 -13.18 16.46 4.49
N ASN A 658 -12.17 16.52 5.36
CA ASN A 658 -11.41 17.72 5.64
C ASN A 658 -12.33 18.91 5.99
N LEU A 659 -13.12 18.75 7.05
CA LEU A 659 -14.14 19.69 7.49
C LEU A 659 -13.60 21.11 7.67
N THR A 660 -12.38 21.26 8.16
CA THR A 660 -11.70 22.52 8.43
C THR A 660 -11.08 23.17 7.19
N ASP A 661 -11.15 22.52 6.03
CA ASP A 661 -10.48 22.93 4.77
C ASP A 661 -8.97 23.18 4.95
N THR A 662 -8.33 22.35 5.76
CA THR A 662 -6.89 22.40 5.98
C THR A 662 -6.17 22.17 4.66
N ARG A 663 -5.27 23.09 4.31
CA ARG A 663 -4.40 22.97 3.13
C ARG A 663 -3.12 22.32 3.53
N TYR A 664 -2.84 21.16 2.95
CA TYR A 664 -1.68 20.35 3.30
C TYR A 664 -1.21 19.53 2.11
N PHE A 665 -0.03 18.98 2.26
CA PHE A 665 0.52 17.99 1.36
C PHE A 665 1.27 16.93 2.18
N THR A 666 1.47 15.75 1.60
CA THR A 666 2.14 14.63 2.26
C THR A 666 3.45 14.26 1.55
N ARG A 667 3.74 14.92 0.42
CA ARG A 667 4.85 14.55 -0.45
C ARG A 667 5.40 15.75 -1.20
N ARG A 668 6.73 15.73 -1.35
CA ARG A 668 7.51 16.43 -2.38
C ARG A 668 8.02 15.40 -3.37
N THR A 669 8.24 15.75 -4.61
CA THR A 669 8.72 14.84 -5.65
C THR A 669 9.60 15.59 -6.65
N ASP A 670 10.62 14.90 -7.14
CA ASP A 670 11.57 15.37 -8.16
C ASP A 670 11.09 15.10 -9.58
N GLU A 671 10.29 14.06 -9.74
CA GLU A 671 9.75 13.65 -11.03
C GLU A 671 8.22 13.49 -10.95
N TYR A 672 7.71 12.40 -11.44
CA TYR A 672 6.30 12.03 -11.46
C TYR A 672 5.68 11.94 -10.04
N PRO A 673 4.50 12.49 -9.81
CA PRO A 673 3.61 13.28 -10.67
C PRO A 673 3.88 14.81 -10.67
N GLY A 674 5.05 15.24 -10.25
CA GLY A 674 5.51 16.61 -10.13
C GLY A 674 6.36 17.07 -11.31
N PRO A 675 7.52 17.73 -11.08
CA PRO A 675 8.19 17.93 -9.78
C PRO A 675 7.50 18.94 -8.84
N GLY A 676 7.85 18.91 -7.56
CA GLY A 676 7.41 19.83 -6.54
C GLY A 676 6.44 19.25 -5.51
N ILE A 677 5.70 20.11 -4.84
CA ILE A 677 4.66 19.76 -3.86
C ILE A 677 3.45 19.19 -4.58
N ILE A 678 2.94 18.06 -4.09
CA ILE A 678 1.68 17.48 -4.53
C ILE A 678 0.62 17.74 -3.45
N PRO A 679 -0.27 18.73 -3.64
CA PRO A 679 -1.29 19.09 -2.67
C PRO A 679 -2.29 17.97 -2.44
N SER A 680 -2.72 17.78 -1.19
CA SER A 680 -3.85 16.92 -0.84
C SER A 680 -5.18 17.66 -1.02
N ILE A 681 -6.26 16.87 -1.21
CA ILE A 681 -7.59 17.44 -1.46
C ILE A 681 -8.10 18.26 -0.25
N GLY A 682 -8.67 19.43 -0.52
CA GLY A 682 -9.36 20.26 0.46
C GLY A 682 -10.71 19.70 0.90
N ARG A 683 -11.55 20.53 1.51
CA ARG A 683 -12.87 20.11 1.96
C ARG A 683 -13.73 19.58 0.81
N SER A 684 -14.32 18.41 1.05
CA SER A 684 -15.19 17.76 0.07
C SER A 684 -16.41 17.10 0.73
N PHE A 685 -17.54 17.17 0.05
CA PHE A 685 -18.80 16.57 0.50
C PHE A 685 -19.11 15.34 -0.33
N TYR A 686 -19.79 14.38 0.24
CA TYR A 686 -20.30 13.21 -0.47
C TYR A 686 -21.60 12.69 0.12
N ALA A 687 -22.38 12.04 -0.74
CA ALA A 687 -23.55 11.26 -0.33
C ALA A 687 -23.54 9.93 -1.08
N THR A 688 -23.84 8.85 -0.36
CA THR A 688 -23.89 7.48 -0.90
C THR A 688 -25.26 6.87 -0.59
N LEU A 689 -25.89 6.33 -1.61
CA LEU A 689 -27.08 5.48 -1.51
C LEU A 689 -26.65 4.03 -1.74
N ALA A 690 -26.97 3.14 -0.81
CA ALA A 690 -26.65 1.72 -0.92
C ALA A 690 -27.90 0.86 -0.67
N THR A 691 -28.13 -0.15 -1.51
CA THR A 691 -29.24 -1.09 -1.35
C THR A 691 -28.81 -2.51 -1.74
N LYS A 692 -29.53 -3.50 -1.21
CA LYS A 692 -29.35 -4.91 -1.54
C LYS A 692 -30.72 -5.56 -1.76
N PHE A 693 -30.81 -6.42 -2.77
CA PHE A 693 -31.99 -7.16 -3.17
C PHE A 693 -31.79 -8.66 -3.10
#